data_4447c30ab74644a28a8e237110f8cee8
#
_entry.id   4447c30ab74644a28a8e237110f8cee8
#
_cell.length_a   1.000
_cell.length_b   1.000
_cell.length_c   1.000
_cell.angle_alpha   90.00
_cell.angle_beta   90.00
_cell.angle_gamma   90.00
#
_symmetry.space_group_name_H-M   'P 1'
#
loop_
_entity.id
_entity.type
_entity.pdbx_description
1 polymer ?
#
loop_
_entity_poly.entity_id
_entity_poly.type
_entity_poly.pdbx_seq_one_letter_code
_entity_poly.pdbx_strand_id
1 'polypeptide(L)'
;MKKDGKRRGKGGFTLVELAVTLVILSILFAIAVPNLLGYIHLSQFRRNESCAKTMYLSAESALTYCRTGGEWESFCRRVKDEGVLNRSFDEADGEQKKLSGRIYGIRLDADEYASGELSGDGSLVDELLSQDTYDKSLLNAAICIEIDVESGHVYSVFYGTNCKGLYYGSNALSQPAELSDEWLDMDSRASYDLRRAERLGYYSVQDAVNVVNLDAAKLKITSINLVNGETLSLGWSSSVRAQNRANVYYEVKLYSSADKAQLLTIRVPGSALKTGAQPLEVTAEDGTKKNYTFPIEYDQTTGRASLVLDGMMNAQLYSRLDELSDEDEAAFRQSSSTSITRFGGTLAAPAEVYATVQAFPDPNAAYDSGEMYQKSDVIDSNRANTLFGDGTSADGTECEIKAFRHLSNIRYMNKAAEFSVAARSLDWTSDSVRVYGTAAHGALTVSSGTDIGFPSIPELKTGQTLNGAGGLLNRIAAVFTGGNAVSSLRLDDTSIDAHAEYLGLFQKNSGTIRGLRLLSPQVDVSSSTLRGVGAVCGYSCGSLEGDSVDGEDARVRAALTAANAEGIGGIAGVIEGNGTTTGLSASGAVTGTLPVSGEARGIGGIAGSLTVSGTAVKNLTSRASVTGNRSAGGIAGYLAGSGQPTRQDLRDCTNEGLVLSSADADKTSLAGRYIGGIVG
;
A
#
# COMPACT_ATOMS: atom_id res chain seq x y z
N MET A 1 -16.57 22.56 -67.44
CA MET A 1 -15.81 22.15 -66.23
C MET A 1 -16.65 21.16 -65.43
N LYS A 2 -16.32 19.86 -65.54
CA LYS A 2 -16.95 18.79 -64.76
C LYS A 2 -16.24 18.66 -63.42
N LYS A 3 -16.97 18.78 -62.30
CA LYS A 3 -16.47 18.47 -60.96
C LYS A 3 -16.61 16.98 -60.70
N ASP A 4 -15.49 16.27 -60.63
CA ASP A 4 -15.44 14.88 -60.20
C ASP A 4 -15.65 14.80 -58.70
N GLY A 5 -16.80 14.30 -58.28
CA GLY A 5 -17.12 13.96 -56.91
C GLY A 5 -16.46 12.62 -56.52
N LYS A 6 -15.36 12.66 -55.76
CA LYS A 6 -14.78 11.48 -55.11
C LYS A 6 -15.79 10.85 -54.14
N ARG A 7 -16.45 9.76 -54.54
CA ARG A 7 -17.20 8.88 -53.63
C ARG A 7 -16.20 8.27 -52.62
N ARG A 8 -16.24 8.68 -51.36
CA ARG A 8 -15.59 7.95 -50.26
C ARG A 8 -16.26 6.59 -50.13
N GLY A 9 -15.54 5.53 -50.47
CA GLY A 9 -15.96 4.17 -50.22
C GLY A 9 -16.21 4.00 -48.70
N LYS A 10 -17.40 3.54 -48.36
CA LYS A 10 -17.70 3.05 -47.01
C LYS A 10 -16.93 1.74 -46.84
N GLY A 11 -15.81 1.77 -46.15
CA GLY A 11 -15.13 0.56 -45.70
C GLY A 11 -16.10 -0.25 -44.84
N GLY A 12 -16.50 -1.42 -45.29
CA GLY A 12 -17.23 -2.39 -44.48
C GLY A 12 -16.26 -3.10 -43.54
N PHE A 13 -16.73 -3.49 -42.36
CA PHE A 13 -15.96 -4.31 -41.41
C PHE A 13 -15.57 -5.64 -42.08
N THR A 14 -14.33 -6.06 -41.86
CA THR A 14 -13.88 -7.40 -42.26
C THR A 14 -14.48 -8.45 -41.32
N LEU A 15 -14.66 -9.67 -41.85
CA LEU A 15 -15.20 -10.79 -41.05
C LEU A 15 -14.32 -11.10 -39.82
N VAL A 16 -13.01 -10.86 -39.95
CA VAL A 16 -12.05 -11.02 -38.84
C VAL A 16 -12.22 -9.96 -37.76
N GLU A 17 -12.40 -8.69 -38.14
CA GLU A 17 -12.67 -7.61 -37.18
C GLU A 17 -13.98 -7.85 -36.42
N LEU A 18 -15.02 -8.34 -37.12
CA LEU A 18 -16.27 -8.70 -36.47
C LEU A 18 -16.08 -9.87 -35.49
N ALA A 19 -15.34 -10.91 -35.91
CA ALA A 19 -15.08 -12.06 -35.06
C ALA A 19 -14.28 -11.68 -33.80
N VAL A 20 -13.24 -10.85 -33.94
CA VAL A 20 -12.43 -10.37 -32.78
C VAL A 20 -13.25 -9.50 -31.85
N THR A 21 -14.07 -8.59 -32.38
CA THR A 21 -14.95 -7.74 -31.53
C THR A 21 -16.00 -8.58 -30.79
N LEU A 22 -16.56 -9.62 -31.41
CA LEU A 22 -17.49 -10.53 -30.73
C LEU A 22 -16.82 -11.33 -29.62
N VAL A 23 -15.58 -11.80 -29.84
CA VAL A 23 -14.82 -12.50 -28.78
C VAL A 23 -14.52 -11.56 -27.63
N ILE A 24 -14.05 -10.34 -27.87
CA ILE A 24 -13.79 -9.35 -26.81
C ILE A 24 -15.07 -9.01 -26.06
N LEU A 25 -16.19 -8.78 -26.76
CA LEU A 25 -17.47 -8.51 -26.14
C LEU A 25 -17.95 -9.70 -25.29
N SER A 26 -17.80 -10.93 -25.76
CA SER A 26 -18.21 -12.11 -25.00
C SER A 26 -17.40 -12.29 -23.71
N ILE A 27 -16.09 -12.00 -23.72
CA ILE A 27 -15.25 -12.01 -22.53
C ILE A 27 -15.67 -10.90 -21.56
N LEU A 28 -15.91 -9.68 -22.06
CA LEU A 28 -16.38 -8.57 -21.23
C LEU A 28 -17.75 -8.86 -20.59
N PHE A 29 -18.69 -9.44 -21.36
CA PHE A 29 -19.98 -9.85 -20.84
C PHE A 29 -19.87 -10.98 -19.80
N ALA A 30 -18.98 -11.96 -20.02
CA ALA A 30 -18.76 -13.05 -19.07
C ALA A 30 -18.29 -12.55 -17.68
N ILE A 31 -17.58 -11.43 -17.63
CA ILE A 31 -17.11 -10.82 -16.37
C ILE A 31 -18.14 -9.80 -15.83
N ALA A 32 -18.73 -8.99 -16.69
CA ALA A 32 -19.61 -7.90 -16.28
C ALA A 32 -20.99 -8.37 -15.82
N VAL A 33 -21.56 -9.38 -16.48
CA VAL A 33 -22.94 -9.83 -16.20
C VAL A 33 -23.08 -10.42 -14.78
N PRO A 34 -22.22 -11.34 -14.31
CA PRO A 34 -22.32 -11.87 -12.96
C PRO A 34 -22.23 -10.78 -11.87
N ASN A 35 -21.30 -9.82 -12.05
CA ASN A 35 -21.12 -8.71 -11.11
C ASN A 35 -22.34 -7.77 -11.09
N LEU A 36 -22.89 -7.47 -12.26
CA LEU A 36 -24.10 -6.65 -12.39
C LEU A 36 -25.31 -7.34 -11.75
N LEU A 37 -25.48 -8.63 -12.00
CA LEU A 37 -26.57 -9.41 -11.39
C LEU A 37 -26.44 -9.44 -9.86
N GLY A 38 -25.23 -9.64 -9.33
CA GLY A 38 -24.96 -9.57 -7.89
C GLY A 38 -25.33 -8.21 -7.30
N TYR A 39 -24.98 -7.12 -7.99
CA TYR A 39 -25.35 -5.77 -7.56
C TYR A 39 -26.87 -5.52 -7.60
N ILE A 40 -27.56 -5.99 -8.64
CA ILE A 40 -29.02 -5.88 -8.77
C ILE A 40 -29.70 -6.66 -7.63
N HIS A 41 -29.24 -7.88 -7.35
CA HIS A 41 -29.79 -8.70 -6.27
C HIS A 41 -29.61 -8.04 -4.89
N LEU A 42 -28.41 -7.50 -4.65
CA LEU A 42 -28.15 -6.74 -3.41
C LEU A 42 -29.02 -5.50 -3.30
N SER A 43 -29.17 -4.75 -4.38
CA SER A 43 -30.02 -3.55 -4.41
C SER A 43 -31.49 -3.89 -4.13
N GLN A 44 -32.00 -4.99 -4.70
CA GLN A 44 -33.37 -5.47 -4.44
C GLN A 44 -33.53 -5.90 -2.99
N PHE A 45 -32.56 -6.64 -2.44
CA PHE A 45 -32.57 -7.03 -1.04
C PHE A 45 -32.63 -5.80 -0.11
N ARG A 46 -31.76 -4.82 -0.31
CA ARG A 46 -31.73 -3.57 0.49
C ARG A 46 -33.01 -2.77 0.37
N ARG A 47 -33.60 -2.73 -0.83
CA ARG A 47 -34.90 -2.10 -1.04
C ARG A 47 -35.97 -2.81 -0.22
N ASN A 48 -36.02 -4.14 -0.27
CA ASN A 48 -37.01 -4.93 0.46
C ASN A 48 -36.83 -4.79 1.99
N GLU A 49 -35.60 -4.73 2.52
CA GLU A 49 -35.34 -4.39 3.93
C GLU A 49 -35.91 -3.01 4.32
N SER A 50 -35.70 -2.01 3.48
CA SER A 50 -36.25 -0.66 3.71
C SER A 50 -37.78 -0.65 3.67
N CYS A 51 -38.38 -1.41 2.76
CA CYS A 51 -39.84 -1.56 2.69
C CYS A 51 -40.38 -2.29 3.93
N ALA A 52 -39.75 -3.39 4.37
CA ALA A 52 -40.13 -4.09 5.60
C ALA A 52 -40.13 -3.16 6.81
N LYS A 53 -39.13 -2.29 6.93
CA LYS A 53 -39.10 -1.26 7.99
C LYS A 53 -40.23 -0.27 7.89
N THR A 54 -40.57 0.19 6.69
CA THR A 54 -41.69 1.12 6.47
C THR A 54 -43.01 0.46 6.87
N MET A 55 -43.24 -0.80 6.44
CA MET A 55 -44.43 -1.57 6.81
C MET A 55 -44.52 -1.79 8.31
N TYR A 56 -43.40 -2.09 8.96
CA TYR A 56 -43.33 -2.24 10.43
C TYR A 56 -43.82 -0.97 11.15
N LEU A 57 -43.31 0.20 10.74
CA LEU A 57 -43.68 1.47 11.38
C LEU A 57 -45.16 1.82 11.15
N SER A 58 -45.68 1.55 9.94
CA SER A 58 -47.11 1.76 9.64
C SER A 58 -47.99 0.81 10.47
N ALA A 59 -47.64 -0.48 10.53
CA ALA A 59 -48.37 -1.46 11.30
C ALA A 59 -48.35 -1.17 12.82
N GLU A 60 -47.19 -0.77 13.36
CA GLU A 60 -47.07 -0.42 14.79
C GLU A 60 -47.89 0.84 15.14
N SER A 61 -47.92 1.81 14.22
CA SER A 61 -48.78 3.02 14.34
C SER A 61 -50.27 2.60 14.39
N ALA A 62 -50.71 1.78 13.44
CA ALA A 62 -52.08 1.30 13.39
C ALA A 62 -52.48 0.49 14.64
N LEU A 63 -51.59 -0.44 15.10
CA LEU A 63 -51.82 -1.18 16.34
C LEU A 63 -51.91 -0.27 17.57
N THR A 64 -51.14 0.81 17.59
CA THR A 64 -51.21 1.82 18.65
C THR A 64 -52.57 2.49 18.67
N TYR A 65 -53.13 2.82 17.51
CA TYR A 65 -54.50 3.36 17.40
C TYR A 65 -55.53 2.32 17.85
N CYS A 66 -55.43 1.06 17.44
CA CYS A 66 -56.33 -0.01 17.90
C CYS A 66 -56.31 -0.16 19.42
N ARG A 67 -55.13 -0.12 20.05
CA ARG A 67 -54.96 -0.21 21.50
C ARG A 67 -55.57 0.99 22.24
N THR A 68 -55.31 2.21 21.74
CA THR A 68 -55.81 3.41 22.38
C THR A 68 -57.29 3.66 22.10
N GLY A 69 -57.81 3.15 20.98
CA GLY A 69 -59.25 3.24 20.60
C GLY A 69 -60.12 2.19 21.26
N GLY A 70 -59.54 1.20 21.95
CA GLY A 70 -60.30 0.13 22.60
C GLY A 70 -60.72 -1.00 21.65
N GLU A 71 -60.19 -1.04 20.42
CA GLU A 71 -60.55 -2.05 19.40
C GLU A 71 -59.60 -3.26 19.43
N TRP A 72 -58.59 -3.24 20.29
CA TRP A 72 -57.56 -4.26 20.34
C TRP A 72 -58.06 -5.68 20.55
N GLU A 73 -59.00 -5.90 21.47
CA GLU A 73 -59.53 -7.25 21.75
C GLU A 73 -60.23 -7.87 20.54
N SER A 74 -60.98 -7.00 19.79
CA SER A 74 -61.66 -7.42 18.57
C SER A 74 -60.68 -7.76 17.46
N PHE A 75 -59.66 -6.90 17.27
CA PHE A 75 -58.62 -7.10 16.28
C PHE A 75 -57.76 -8.33 16.61
N CYS A 76 -57.35 -8.49 17.87
CA CYS A 76 -56.57 -9.62 18.35
C CYS A 76 -57.29 -10.96 18.13
N ARG A 77 -58.61 -11.01 18.28
CA ARG A 77 -59.40 -12.19 17.99
C ARG A 77 -59.34 -12.54 16.50
N ARG A 78 -59.54 -11.58 15.63
CA ARG A 78 -59.42 -11.79 14.16
C ARG A 78 -58.02 -12.26 13.76
N VAL A 79 -56.93 -11.71 14.34
CA VAL A 79 -55.55 -12.14 14.10
C VAL A 79 -55.34 -13.59 14.50
N LYS A 80 -55.99 -14.04 15.60
CA LYS A 80 -55.91 -15.45 16.02
C LYS A 80 -56.76 -16.40 15.16
N ASP A 81 -57.88 -15.91 14.62
CA ASP A 81 -58.79 -16.73 13.82
C ASP A 81 -58.31 -16.87 12.36
N GLU A 82 -57.76 -15.82 11.79
CA GLU A 82 -57.37 -15.71 10.36
C GLU A 82 -55.88 -15.83 10.12
N GLY A 83 -55.04 -15.40 11.08
CA GLY A 83 -53.58 -15.45 10.98
C GLY A 83 -53.00 -16.81 11.33
N VAL A 84 -51.72 -16.96 11.06
CA VAL A 84 -50.98 -18.22 11.28
C VAL A 84 -50.09 -18.11 12.50
N LEU A 85 -50.24 -19.05 13.45
CA LEU A 85 -49.33 -19.12 14.61
C LEU A 85 -47.92 -19.49 14.17
N ASN A 86 -46.95 -18.66 14.54
CA ASN A 86 -45.54 -18.97 14.33
C ASN A 86 -45.06 -19.98 15.39
N ARG A 87 -44.91 -21.26 14.99
CA ARG A 87 -44.49 -22.37 15.87
C ARG A 87 -42.98 -22.50 16.00
N SER A 88 -42.18 -21.72 15.31
CA SER A 88 -40.71 -21.81 15.43
C SER A 88 -40.21 -21.50 16.84
N PHE A 89 -41.02 -20.84 17.65
CA PHE A 89 -40.73 -20.61 19.07
C PHE A 89 -41.03 -21.78 20.00
N ASP A 90 -41.73 -22.81 19.53
CA ASP A 90 -42.09 -23.96 20.36
C ASP A 90 -40.86 -24.80 20.71
N GLU A 91 -39.88 -24.86 19.84
CA GLU A 91 -38.62 -25.59 20.00
C GLU A 91 -37.46 -24.69 20.49
N ALA A 92 -37.71 -23.39 20.67
CA ALA A 92 -36.68 -22.43 21.10
C ALA A 92 -36.37 -22.58 22.60
N ASP A 93 -35.18 -22.14 23.00
CA ASP A 93 -34.70 -22.07 24.38
C ASP A 93 -34.68 -20.64 24.92
N GLY A 94 -34.59 -20.49 26.24
CA GLY A 94 -34.40 -19.20 26.91
C GLY A 94 -35.53 -18.19 26.72
N GLU A 95 -35.20 -16.95 26.41
CA GLU A 95 -36.16 -15.84 26.24
C GLU A 95 -37.10 -16.06 25.05
N GLN A 96 -36.62 -16.68 23.97
CA GLN A 96 -37.45 -16.96 22.80
C GLN A 96 -38.57 -17.95 23.08
N LYS A 97 -38.39 -18.87 24.03
CA LYS A 97 -39.46 -19.79 24.50
C LYS A 97 -40.66 -19.05 25.06
N LYS A 98 -40.48 -17.87 25.63
CA LYS A 98 -41.58 -17.03 26.16
C LYS A 98 -42.51 -16.51 25.07
N LEU A 99 -42.13 -16.57 23.81
CA LEU A 99 -42.93 -16.15 22.66
C LEU A 99 -43.77 -17.30 22.07
N SER A 100 -43.57 -18.52 22.54
CA SER A 100 -44.35 -19.69 22.11
C SER A 100 -45.83 -19.43 22.34
N GLY A 101 -46.66 -19.68 21.31
CA GLY A 101 -48.09 -19.47 21.33
C GLY A 101 -48.58 -18.02 21.25
N ARG A 102 -47.65 -17.05 21.12
CA ARG A 102 -47.98 -15.61 21.16
C ARG A 102 -47.87 -14.90 19.81
N ILE A 103 -46.96 -15.33 18.93
CA ILE A 103 -46.66 -14.66 17.68
C ILE A 103 -47.51 -15.23 16.56
N TYR A 104 -48.35 -14.41 15.96
CA TYR A 104 -49.18 -14.75 14.81
C TYR A 104 -48.78 -13.92 13.62
N GLY A 105 -48.56 -14.56 12.47
CA GLY A 105 -48.31 -13.91 11.18
C GLY A 105 -49.61 -13.70 10.42
N ILE A 106 -49.88 -12.47 9.99
CA ILE A 106 -50.92 -12.16 9.00
C ILE A 106 -50.23 -11.82 7.68
N ARG A 107 -50.75 -12.34 6.55
CA ARG A 107 -50.06 -12.32 5.27
C ARG A 107 -50.91 -11.69 4.19
N LEU A 108 -50.24 -11.01 3.28
CA LEU A 108 -50.82 -10.48 2.05
C LEU A 108 -50.04 -11.03 0.86
N ASP A 109 -50.71 -11.66 -0.06
CA ASP A 109 -50.11 -12.13 -1.31
C ASP A 109 -50.12 -11.05 -2.37
N ALA A 110 -49.05 -10.97 -3.15
CA ALA A 110 -48.91 -9.93 -4.18
C ALA A 110 -50.03 -9.91 -5.21
N ASP A 111 -50.52 -11.10 -5.61
CA ASP A 111 -51.63 -11.25 -6.58
C ASP A 111 -52.99 -10.89 -5.96
N GLU A 112 -53.19 -11.15 -4.67
CA GLU A 112 -54.42 -10.85 -3.94
C GLU A 112 -54.65 -9.36 -3.86
N TYR A 113 -53.61 -8.58 -3.51
CA TYR A 113 -53.72 -7.13 -3.50
C TYR A 113 -53.95 -6.54 -4.91
N ALA A 114 -53.27 -7.09 -5.92
CA ALA A 114 -53.40 -6.61 -7.30
C ALA A 114 -54.82 -6.88 -7.88
N SER A 115 -55.47 -7.96 -7.45
CA SER A 115 -56.85 -8.29 -7.86
C SER A 115 -57.93 -7.44 -7.18
N GLY A 116 -57.60 -6.87 -6.00
CA GLY A 116 -58.57 -6.14 -5.16
C GLY A 116 -59.55 -7.04 -4.41
N GLU A 117 -59.35 -8.38 -4.46
CA GLU A 117 -60.19 -9.39 -3.74
C GLU A 117 -59.49 -9.84 -2.47
N LEU A 118 -59.41 -8.96 -1.47
CA LEU A 118 -58.78 -9.24 -0.19
C LEU A 118 -59.69 -10.07 0.70
N SER A 119 -59.18 -11.14 1.30
CA SER A 119 -59.87 -12.01 2.21
C SER A 119 -58.97 -12.47 3.37
N GLY A 120 -59.58 -12.91 4.47
CA GLY A 120 -58.87 -13.47 5.59
C GLY A 120 -57.74 -12.56 6.13
N ASP A 121 -56.55 -13.12 6.26
CA ASP A 121 -55.37 -12.40 6.78
C ASP A 121 -54.87 -11.26 5.86
N GLY A 122 -55.10 -11.33 4.53
CA GLY A 122 -54.83 -10.23 3.60
C GLY A 122 -55.66 -8.99 3.88
N SER A 123 -56.94 -9.14 4.26
CA SER A 123 -57.78 -8.04 4.68
C SER A 123 -57.28 -7.39 5.98
N LEU A 124 -56.71 -8.14 6.91
CA LEU A 124 -56.12 -7.60 8.14
C LEU A 124 -54.84 -6.83 7.87
N VAL A 125 -54.02 -7.31 6.93
CA VAL A 125 -52.83 -6.56 6.51
C VAL A 125 -53.16 -5.24 5.85
N ASP A 126 -54.19 -5.22 4.96
CA ASP A 126 -54.63 -3.96 4.32
C ASP A 126 -55.20 -3.00 5.37
N GLU A 127 -56.01 -3.49 6.34
CA GLU A 127 -56.57 -2.67 7.43
C GLU A 127 -55.45 -1.99 8.24
N LEU A 128 -54.33 -2.66 8.51
CA LEU A 128 -53.19 -2.12 9.24
C LEU A 128 -52.37 -1.15 8.41
N LEU A 129 -52.17 -1.44 7.14
CA LEU A 129 -51.21 -0.67 6.33
C LEU A 129 -51.82 0.44 5.51
N SER A 130 -53.12 0.34 5.09
CA SER A 130 -53.74 1.26 4.15
C SER A 130 -53.94 2.68 4.68
N GLN A 131 -53.97 2.83 6.01
CA GLN A 131 -54.19 4.14 6.65
C GLN A 131 -52.94 5.01 6.68
N ASP A 132 -51.76 4.41 6.93
CA ASP A 132 -50.51 5.13 7.19
C ASP A 132 -49.46 4.92 6.09
N THR A 133 -49.67 4.02 5.11
CA THR A 133 -48.74 3.81 4.01
C THR A 133 -48.90 4.89 2.95
N TYR A 134 -47.90 5.75 2.84
CA TYR A 134 -47.89 6.91 1.93
C TYR A 134 -47.90 6.50 0.44
N ASP A 135 -47.22 5.40 0.11
CA ASP A 135 -47.15 4.84 -1.25
C ASP A 135 -47.79 3.46 -1.31
N LYS A 136 -49.05 3.44 -1.76
CA LYS A 136 -49.83 2.20 -1.90
C LYS A 136 -49.24 1.20 -2.88
N SER A 137 -48.31 1.61 -3.74
CA SER A 137 -47.62 0.68 -4.65
C SER A 137 -46.72 -0.28 -3.89
N LEU A 138 -46.32 0.03 -2.66
CA LEU A 138 -45.57 -0.86 -1.78
C LEU A 138 -46.38 -2.07 -1.33
N LEU A 139 -47.70 -2.01 -1.36
CA LEU A 139 -48.57 -3.15 -1.00
C LEU A 139 -48.66 -4.22 -2.13
N ASN A 140 -48.16 -3.92 -3.34
CA ASN A 140 -48.01 -4.89 -4.42
C ASN A 140 -46.80 -5.80 -4.18
N ALA A 141 -46.74 -6.49 -3.06
CA ALA A 141 -45.68 -7.38 -2.67
C ALA A 141 -46.21 -8.48 -1.73
N ALA A 142 -45.46 -9.54 -1.58
CA ALA A 142 -45.73 -10.50 -0.52
C ALA A 142 -45.30 -9.90 0.83
N ILE A 143 -46.25 -9.76 1.75
CA ILE A 143 -46.04 -9.15 3.07
C ILE A 143 -46.49 -10.13 4.14
N CYS A 144 -45.68 -10.29 5.20
CA CYS A 144 -46.13 -10.94 6.43
C CYS A 144 -45.78 -10.03 7.60
N ILE A 145 -46.80 -9.73 8.43
CA ILE A 145 -46.68 -8.99 9.68
C ILE A 145 -46.85 -9.96 10.83
N GLU A 146 -45.82 -10.16 11.62
CA GLU A 146 -45.87 -10.94 12.85
C GLU A 146 -46.31 -10.04 14.01
N ILE A 147 -47.38 -10.43 14.70
CA ILE A 147 -47.97 -9.65 15.80
C ILE A 147 -47.88 -10.48 17.08
N ASP A 148 -47.35 -9.87 18.14
CA ASP A 148 -47.44 -10.44 19.48
C ASP A 148 -48.82 -10.11 20.05
N VAL A 149 -49.68 -11.10 20.05
CA VAL A 149 -51.08 -10.96 20.49
C VAL A 149 -51.22 -10.74 22.01
N GLU A 150 -50.17 -10.93 22.78
CA GLU A 150 -50.18 -10.69 24.22
C GLU A 150 -49.76 -9.22 24.53
N SER A 151 -48.72 -8.74 23.91
CA SER A 151 -48.24 -7.37 24.11
C SER A 151 -48.95 -6.34 23.23
N GLY A 152 -49.56 -6.77 22.13
CA GLY A 152 -50.21 -5.89 21.15
C GLY A 152 -49.25 -5.08 20.30
N HIS A 153 -48.05 -5.56 20.11
CA HIS A 153 -47.01 -4.91 19.28
C HIS A 153 -46.68 -5.77 18.06
N VAL A 154 -46.15 -5.11 17.02
CA VAL A 154 -45.57 -5.82 15.89
C VAL A 154 -44.27 -6.49 16.35
N TYR A 155 -44.14 -7.78 16.14
CA TYR A 155 -42.94 -8.54 16.41
C TYR A 155 -41.92 -8.36 15.27
N SER A 156 -42.36 -8.61 14.02
CA SER A 156 -41.53 -8.46 12.83
C SER A 156 -42.36 -8.23 11.57
N VAL A 157 -41.70 -7.84 10.49
CA VAL A 157 -42.29 -7.77 9.15
C VAL A 157 -41.32 -8.36 8.13
N PHE A 158 -41.88 -9.25 7.28
CA PHE A 158 -41.25 -9.76 6.08
C PHE A 158 -41.85 -9.08 4.84
N TYR A 159 -40.98 -8.79 3.84
CA TYR A 159 -41.37 -8.10 2.63
C TYR A 159 -40.62 -8.66 1.41
N GLY A 160 -41.32 -9.12 0.39
CA GLY A 160 -40.74 -9.69 -0.81
C GLY A 160 -41.43 -9.21 -2.09
N THR A 161 -40.69 -8.51 -2.96
CA THR A 161 -41.18 -8.11 -4.30
C THR A 161 -40.92 -9.15 -5.39
N ASN A 162 -40.16 -10.18 -5.07
CA ASN A 162 -39.69 -11.20 -6.02
C ASN A 162 -40.35 -12.57 -5.77
N CYS A 163 -41.36 -12.60 -4.96
CA CYS A 163 -42.11 -13.82 -4.66
C CYS A 163 -43.61 -13.53 -4.70
N LYS A 164 -44.40 -14.56 -4.84
CA LYS A 164 -45.85 -14.51 -4.85
C LYS A 164 -46.41 -14.38 -3.45
N GLY A 165 -45.87 -15.14 -2.51
CA GLY A 165 -46.33 -15.19 -1.12
C GLY A 165 -45.27 -15.69 -0.16
N LEU A 166 -45.59 -15.67 1.14
CA LEU A 166 -44.73 -16.04 2.25
C LEU A 166 -45.41 -17.14 3.09
N TYR A 167 -44.64 -18.10 3.62
CA TYR A 167 -45.14 -19.16 4.48
C TYR A 167 -44.10 -19.57 5.53
N TYR A 168 -44.56 -20.35 6.55
CA TYR A 168 -43.66 -20.97 7.52
C TYR A 168 -43.44 -22.43 7.14
N GLY A 169 -42.22 -22.84 6.82
CA GLY A 169 -41.89 -24.18 6.32
C GLY A 169 -42.16 -25.31 7.30
N SER A 170 -41.98 -25.07 8.59
CA SER A 170 -42.25 -26.03 9.67
C SER A 170 -43.73 -26.14 10.08
N ASN A 171 -44.57 -25.20 9.63
CA ASN A 171 -45.99 -25.15 9.97
C ASN A 171 -46.87 -25.75 8.86
N ALA A 172 -47.07 -27.06 8.86
CA ALA A 172 -47.86 -27.77 7.86
C ALA A 172 -49.31 -27.23 7.69
N LEU A 173 -49.86 -26.57 8.71
CA LEU A 173 -51.21 -25.96 8.69
C LEU A 173 -51.27 -24.63 7.93
N SER A 174 -50.14 -24.05 7.59
CA SER A 174 -50.04 -22.71 6.97
C SER A 174 -49.52 -22.73 5.55
N GLN A 175 -49.23 -23.92 5.00
CA GLN A 175 -48.80 -24.03 3.61
C GLN A 175 -50.00 -23.82 2.68
N PRO A 176 -49.87 -23.00 1.63
CA PRO A 176 -50.82 -22.93 0.55
C PRO A 176 -51.05 -24.31 -0.06
N ALA A 177 -52.26 -24.60 -0.53
CA ALA A 177 -52.60 -25.90 -1.11
C ALA A 177 -51.73 -26.32 -2.30
N GLU A 178 -51.13 -25.35 -2.99
CA GLU A 178 -50.18 -25.52 -4.10
C GLU A 178 -48.95 -24.62 -3.88
N LEU A 179 -47.91 -25.19 -3.28
CA LEU A 179 -46.60 -24.52 -3.22
C LEU A 179 -45.96 -24.54 -4.61
N SER A 180 -45.80 -23.36 -5.18
CA SER A 180 -44.90 -23.17 -6.33
C SER A 180 -43.55 -22.61 -5.85
N ASP A 181 -42.52 -22.66 -6.71
CA ASP A 181 -41.20 -22.08 -6.44
C ASP A 181 -41.23 -20.58 -6.17
N GLU A 182 -42.38 -19.93 -6.29
CA GLU A 182 -42.62 -18.52 -6.03
C GLU A 182 -42.94 -18.18 -4.58
N TRP A 183 -43.10 -19.19 -3.72
CA TRP A 183 -43.33 -18.98 -2.29
C TRP A 183 -42.04 -19.06 -1.48
N LEU A 184 -41.83 -18.08 -0.62
CA LEU A 184 -40.62 -17.99 0.21
C LEU A 184 -40.90 -18.46 1.65
N ASP A 185 -39.98 -19.26 2.19
CA ASP A 185 -40.03 -19.76 3.55
C ASP A 185 -39.48 -18.71 4.54
N MET A 186 -40.34 -18.33 5.51
CA MET A 186 -39.96 -17.38 6.56
C MET A 186 -39.13 -18.00 7.68
N ASP A 187 -39.15 -19.36 7.83
CA ASP A 187 -38.33 -20.04 8.83
C ASP A 187 -36.83 -19.93 8.49
N SER A 188 -36.48 -19.66 7.23
CA SER A 188 -35.11 -19.34 6.78
C SER A 188 -34.58 -18.00 7.30
N ARG A 189 -35.41 -17.24 8.01
CA ARG A 189 -35.06 -15.92 8.60
C ARG A 189 -33.83 -15.91 9.50
N ALA A 190 -33.45 -17.08 10.09
CA ALA A 190 -32.26 -17.17 10.95
C ALA A 190 -30.95 -16.90 10.22
N SER A 191 -30.93 -16.97 8.89
CA SER A 191 -29.72 -16.71 8.09
C SER A 191 -29.88 -15.47 7.21
N TYR A 192 -29.08 -14.46 7.51
CA TYR A 192 -28.99 -13.26 6.65
C TYR A 192 -28.60 -13.61 5.22
N ASP A 193 -27.65 -14.54 5.06
CA ASP A 193 -27.16 -14.93 3.74
C ASP A 193 -28.27 -15.63 2.92
N LEU A 194 -29.13 -16.44 3.54
CA LEU A 194 -30.29 -17.05 2.87
C LEU A 194 -31.32 -15.99 2.47
N ARG A 195 -31.68 -15.08 3.38
CA ARG A 195 -32.61 -13.97 3.05
C ARG A 195 -32.06 -13.09 1.93
N ARG A 196 -30.75 -12.84 1.94
CA ARG A 196 -30.08 -12.07 0.87
C ARG A 196 -30.14 -12.80 -0.47
N ALA A 197 -29.92 -14.10 -0.50
CA ALA A 197 -30.04 -14.90 -1.72
C ALA A 197 -31.45 -14.85 -2.29
N GLU A 198 -32.45 -14.96 -1.44
CA GLU A 198 -33.86 -14.90 -1.79
C GLU A 198 -34.41 -13.46 -1.94
N ARG A 199 -33.61 -12.45 -1.59
CA ARG A 199 -33.98 -11.03 -1.64
C ARG A 199 -35.15 -10.66 -0.73
N LEU A 200 -35.38 -11.43 0.33
CA LEU A 200 -36.43 -11.21 1.30
C LEU A 200 -36.03 -10.14 2.31
N GLY A 201 -36.77 -9.02 2.35
CA GLY A 201 -36.63 -8.00 3.37
C GLY A 201 -37.19 -8.45 4.70
N TYR A 202 -36.56 -8.06 5.79
CA TYR A 202 -37.00 -8.36 7.16
C TYR A 202 -36.72 -7.19 8.07
N TYR A 203 -37.63 -6.89 8.98
CA TYR A 203 -37.44 -5.88 10.01
C TYR A 203 -38.16 -6.27 11.31
N SER A 204 -37.47 -6.15 12.44
CA SER A 204 -38.01 -6.31 13.77
C SER A 204 -37.38 -5.28 14.71
N VAL A 205 -38.14 -4.74 15.67
CA VAL A 205 -37.57 -3.83 16.68
C VAL A 205 -36.65 -4.57 17.62
N GLN A 206 -36.94 -5.82 17.93
CA GLN A 206 -36.06 -6.65 18.74
C GLN A 206 -34.73 -6.90 18.02
N ASP A 207 -34.79 -7.18 16.72
CA ASP A 207 -33.60 -7.29 15.89
C ASP A 207 -32.99 -5.93 15.55
N ALA A 208 -33.80 -4.87 15.38
CA ALA A 208 -33.31 -3.53 15.07
C ALA A 208 -32.56 -2.86 16.22
N VAL A 209 -32.89 -3.19 17.44
CA VAL A 209 -32.10 -2.80 18.62
C VAL A 209 -30.80 -3.59 18.68
N ASN A 210 -30.74 -4.77 18.07
CA ASN A 210 -29.72 -5.78 18.28
C ASN A 210 -28.95 -6.18 17.00
N VAL A 211 -29.46 -5.88 15.79
CA VAL A 211 -28.66 -6.07 14.56
C VAL A 211 -27.75 -4.89 14.37
N VAL A 212 -26.50 -5.02 14.80
CA VAL A 212 -25.43 -4.15 14.34
C VAL A 212 -25.14 -4.53 12.89
N ASN A 213 -25.81 -3.85 11.97
CA ASN A 213 -25.47 -3.96 10.55
C ASN A 213 -24.08 -3.33 10.36
N LEU A 214 -23.05 -4.17 10.29
CA LEU A 214 -21.65 -3.73 10.13
C LEU A 214 -21.43 -3.01 8.79
N ASP A 215 -22.30 -3.24 7.79
CA ASP A 215 -22.30 -2.43 6.56
C ASP A 215 -22.83 -1.02 6.80
N ALA A 216 -23.87 -0.86 7.63
CA ALA A 216 -24.36 0.47 8.04
C ALA A 216 -23.31 1.18 8.93
N ALA A 217 -22.35 0.49 9.47
CA ALA A 217 -21.22 1.04 10.21
C ALA A 217 -20.27 1.89 9.34
N LYS A 218 -20.56 2.07 8.05
CA LYS A 218 -19.76 2.89 7.14
C LYS A 218 -18.26 2.58 7.22
N LEU A 219 -17.93 1.29 7.22
CA LEU A 219 -16.55 0.84 7.16
C LEU A 219 -15.89 1.45 5.91
N LYS A 220 -14.77 2.12 6.10
CA LYS A 220 -13.98 2.72 5.02
C LYS A 220 -12.50 2.61 5.35
N ILE A 221 -11.70 2.29 4.35
CA ILE A 221 -10.27 2.49 4.45
C ILE A 221 -10.00 3.99 4.26
N THR A 222 -9.34 4.62 5.22
CA THR A 222 -9.05 6.05 5.23
C THR A 222 -7.67 6.36 4.71
N SER A 223 -6.73 5.44 4.88
CA SER A 223 -5.35 5.60 4.41
C SER A 223 -4.65 4.25 4.30
N ILE A 224 -3.71 4.15 3.38
CA ILE A 224 -2.66 3.14 3.35
C ILE A 224 -1.39 3.86 2.93
N ASN A 225 -0.43 3.99 3.84
CA ASN A 225 0.75 4.82 3.67
C ASN A 225 2.00 4.12 4.17
N LEU A 226 3.11 4.38 3.50
CA LEU A 226 4.44 4.04 3.98
C LEU A 226 5.00 5.25 4.74
N VAL A 227 4.84 5.24 6.07
CA VAL A 227 5.28 6.35 6.92
C VAL A 227 6.80 6.37 7.01
N ASN A 228 7.39 7.55 6.76
CA ASN A 228 8.84 7.76 6.76
C ASN A 228 9.64 6.76 5.88
N GLY A 229 8.97 6.05 4.97
CA GLY A 229 9.59 5.07 4.10
C GLY A 229 9.92 3.72 4.73
N GLU A 230 9.54 3.48 5.97
CA GLU A 230 9.93 2.28 6.71
C GLU A 230 8.76 1.51 7.32
N THR A 231 7.70 2.20 7.67
CA THR A 231 6.58 1.65 8.41
C THR A 231 5.30 1.74 7.59
N LEU A 232 4.63 0.61 7.36
CA LEU A 232 3.34 0.59 6.70
C LEU A 232 2.25 0.94 7.71
N SER A 233 1.48 2.00 7.44
CA SER A 233 0.32 2.39 8.23
C SER A 233 -0.96 2.18 7.42
N LEU A 234 -1.92 1.48 8.02
CA LEU A 234 -3.23 1.24 7.45
C LEU A 234 -4.30 1.83 8.37
N GLY A 235 -5.04 2.80 7.86
CA GLY A 235 -6.14 3.42 8.57
C GLY A 235 -7.51 3.02 8.02
N TRP A 236 -8.47 2.79 8.91
CA TRP A 236 -9.87 2.62 8.56
C TRP A 236 -10.79 3.36 9.53
N SER A 237 -12.03 3.55 9.16
CA SER A 237 -13.05 4.08 10.05
C SER A 237 -14.23 3.12 10.11
N SER A 238 -14.84 3.05 11.29
CA SER A 238 -16.03 2.25 11.54
C SER A 238 -16.95 3.02 12.48
N SER A 239 -18.24 3.01 12.21
CA SER A 239 -19.25 3.64 13.08
C SER A 239 -19.78 2.71 14.16
N VAL A 240 -19.16 1.57 14.40
CA VAL A 240 -19.55 0.67 15.51
C VAL A 240 -19.47 1.44 16.83
N ARG A 241 -20.60 1.51 17.53
CA ARG A 241 -20.71 2.23 18.81
C ARG A 241 -19.73 1.66 19.84
N ALA A 242 -19.25 2.49 20.74
CA ALA A 242 -18.26 2.11 21.75
C ALA A 242 -18.68 0.88 22.57
N GLN A 243 -19.94 0.81 22.95
CA GLN A 243 -20.52 -0.30 23.73
C GLN A 243 -20.53 -1.64 22.97
N ASN A 244 -20.57 -1.60 21.63
CA ASN A 244 -20.67 -2.80 20.79
C ASN A 244 -19.30 -3.24 20.22
N ARG A 245 -18.22 -2.52 20.49
CA ARG A 245 -16.89 -2.84 19.93
C ARG A 245 -16.36 -4.17 20.38
N ALA A 246 -16.65 -4.58 21.60
CA ALA A 246 -16.22 -5.87 22.12
C ALA A 246 -16.83 -7.07 21.36
N ASN A 247 -17.92 -6.84 20.63
CA ASN A 247 -18.68 -7.85 19.92
C ASN A 247 -18.28 -8.02 18.45
N VAL A 248 -17.26 -7.26 17.99
CA VAL A 248 -16.80 -7.31 16.62
C VAL A 248 -15.29 -7.47 16.53
N TYR A 249 -14.80 -8.00 15.43
CA TYR A 249 -13.40 -7.91 15.04
C TYR A 249 -13.29 -7.49 13.57
N TYR A 250 -12.12 -6.94 13.24
CA TYR A 250 -11.78 -6.56 11.86
C TYR A 250 -10.74 -7.53 11.35
N GLU A 251 -10.96 -8.06 10.15
CA GLU A 251 -9.97 -8.83 9.42
C GLU A 251 -9.31 -7.93 8.39
N VAL A 252 -8.04 -7.67 8.59
CA VAL A 252 -7.18 -6.90 7.69
C VAL A 252 -6.34 -7.86 6.91
N LYS A 253 -6.47 -7.87 5.57
CA LYS A 253 -5.63 -8.68 4.70
C LYS A 253 -4.75 -7.79 3.86
N LEU A 254 -3.48 -8.16 3.73
CA LEU A 254 -2.52 -7.51 2.86
C LEU A 254 -2.25 -8.38 1.64
N TYR A 255 -2.13 -7.76 0.49
CA TYR A 255 -1.90 -8.41 -0.80
C TYR A 255 -0.78 -7.74 -1.57
N SER A 256 -0.01 -8.55 -2.28
CA SER A 256 0.85 -8.07 -3.36
C SER A 256 -0.01 -7.63 -4.55
N SER A 257 0.31 -6.50 -5.16
CA SER A 257 -0.39 -6.04 -6.36
C SER A 257 0.07 -6.73 -7.65
N ALA A 258 1.26 -7.31 -7.63
CA ALA A 258 1.85 -7.93 -8.82
C ALA A 258 1.12 -9.23 -9.22
N ASP A 259 0.87 -10.10 -8.27
CA ASP A 259 0.27 -11.42 -8.46
C ASP A 259 -1.06 -11.61 -7.70
N LYS A 260 -1.48 -10.59 -6.94
CA LYS A 260 -2.64 -10.61 -6.03
C LYS A 260 -2.53 -11.70 -4.95
N ALA A 261 -1.31 -12.15 -4.66
CA ALA A 261 -1.08 -13.11 -3.60
C ALA A 261 -1.40 -12.46 -2.25
N GLN A 262 -2.15 -13.18 -1.42
CA GLN A 262 -2.40 -12.77 -0.04
C GLN A 262 -1.11 -12.97 0.75
N LEU A 263 -0.59 -11.90 1.34
CA LEU A 263 0.63 -11.91 2.10
C LEU A 263 0.38 -12.28 3.56
N LEU A 264 -0.62 -11.66 4.19
CA LEU A 264 -1.02 -12.01 5.55
C LEU A 264 -2.42 -11.53 5.89
N THR A 265 -2.97 -12.09 6.97
CA THR A 265 -4.22 -11.67 7.61
C THR A 265 -3.94 -11.27 9.05
N ILE A 266 -4.41 -10.10 9.46
CA ILE A 266 -4.36 -9.60 10.83
C ILE A 266 -5.77 -9.52 11.38
N ARG A 267 -6.01 -10.16 12.52
CA ARG A 267 -7.27 -10.05 13.23
C ARG A 267 -7.18 -8.99 14.32
N VAL A 268 -8.00 -7.95 14.21
CA VAL A 268 -8.04 -6.83 15.14
C VAL A 268 -9.36 -6.88 15.91
N PRO A 269 -9.39 -7.37 17.15
CA PRO A 269 -10.59 -7.32 17.97
C PRO A 269 -11.04 -5.88 18.19
N GLY A 270 -12.33 -5.60 18.15
CA GLY A 270 -12.84 -4.25 18.40
C GLY A 270 -12.50 -3.73 19.79
N SER A 271 -12.30 -4.61 20.77
CA SER A 271 -11.78 -4.27 22.10
C SER A 271 -10.33 -3.78 22.09
N ALA A 272 -9.55 -4.14 21.07
CA ALA A 272 -8.18 -3.66 20.87
C ALA A 272 -8.12 -2.27 20.20
N LEU A 273 -9.25 -1.71 19.76
CA LEU A 273 -9.32 -0.36 19.19
C LEU A 273 -9.17 0.70 20.29
N LYS A 274 -7.95 0.84 20.75
CA LYS A 274 -7.49 1.85 21.69
C LYS A 274 -6.05 2.21 21.35
N THR A 275 -5.68 3.45 21.59
CA THR A 275 -4.31 3.92 21.32
C THR A 275 -3.30 3.19 22.20
N GLY A 276 -2.22 2.74 21.58
CA GLY A 276 -1.11 2.05 22.23
C GLY A 276 -0.78 0.71 21.58
N ALA A 277 0.20 0.01 22.13
CA ALA A 277 0.63 -1.29 21.65
C ALA A 277 -0.39 -2.39 22.01
N GLN A 278 -0.84 -3.13 21.04
CA GLN A 278 -1.85 -4.19 21.20
C GLN A 278 -1.34 -5.52 20.63
N PRO A 279 -1.52 -6.64 21.36
CA PRO A 279 -1.26 -7.97 20.82
C PRO A 279 -2.38 -8.36 19.83
N LEU A 280 -2.00 -8.70 18.60
CA LEU A 280 -2.91 -9.09 17.53
C LEU A 280 -2.52 -10.45 16.95
N GLU A 281 -3.51 -11.26 16.59
CA GLU A 281 -3.29 -12.50 15.86
C GLU A 281 -2.98 -12.19 14.39
N VAL A 282 -1.88 -12.73 13.90
CA VAL A 282 -1.47 -12.69 12.50
C VAL A 282 -1.46 -14.09 11.94
N THR A 283 -2.13 -14.27 10.81
CA THR A 283 -2.11 -15.51 10.05
C THR A 283 -1.29 -15.29 8.78
N ALA A 284 -0.24 -16.07 8.59
CA ALA A 284 0.58 -16.07 7.40
C ALA A 284 -0.10 -16.82 6.24
N GLU A 285 0.47 -16.75 5.05
CA GLU A 285 -0.04 -17.42 3.84
C GLU A 285 -0.20 -18.93 4.02
N ASP A 286 0.73 -19.58 4.72
CA ASP A 286 0.71 -21.01 5.04
C ASP A 286 -0.30 -21.41 6.13
N GLY A 287 -1.09 -20.47 6.64
CA GLY A 287 -2.04 -20.68 7.73
C GLY A 287 -1.42 -20.65 9.13
N THR A 288 -0.12 -20.44 9.28
CA THR A 288 0.54 -20.33 10.58
C THR A 288 0.06 -19.10 11.33
N LYS A 289 -0.37 -19.27 12.57
CA LYS A 289 -0.87 -18.19 13.44
C LYS A 289 0.15 -17.83 14.51
N LYS A 290 0.40 -16.54 14.69
CA LYS A 290 1.25 -15.98 15.75
C LYS A 290 0.68 -14.66 16.24
N ASN A 291 0.95 -14.34 17.51
CA ASN A 291 0.60 -13.04 18.08
C ASN A 291 1.78 -12.09 17.96
N TYR A 292 1.52 -10.90 17.47
CA TYR A 292 2.46 -9.78 17.40
C TYR A 292 1.86 -8.55 18.06
N THR A 293 2.71 -7.73 18.66
CA THR A 293 2.29 -6.48 19.28
C THR A 293 2.47 -5.33 18.28
N PHE A 294 1.36 -4.68 17.94
CA PHE A 294 1.35 -3.54 17.02
C PHE A 294 0.87 -2.28 17.71
N PRO A 295 1.49 -1.13 17.42
CA PRO A 295 0.90 0.17 17.74
C PRO A 295 -0.42 0.37 17.01
N ILE A 296 -1.44 0.80 17.76
CA ILE A 296 -2.72 1.26 17.21
C ILE A 296 -2.91 2.71 17.64
N GLU A 297 -3.24 3.57 16.69
CA GLU A 297 -3.77 4.90 16.94
C GLU A 297 -5.27 4.85 16.75
N TYR A 298 -6.04 5.28 17.75
CA TYR A 298 -7.48 5.23 17.70
C TYR A 298 -8.10 6.55 18.19
N ASP A 299 -8.91 7.16 17.33
CA ASP A 299 -9.71 8.34 17.66
C ASP A 299 -11.15 7.93 17.96
N GLN A 300 -11.53 8.02 19.22
CA GLN A 300 -12.87 7.67 19.69
C GLN A 300 -13.98 8.57 19.12
N THR A 301 -13.63 9.82 18.79
CA THR A 301 -14.61 10.81 18.30
C THR A 301 -15.00 10.52 16.85
N THR A 302 -14.02 10.18 16.02
CA THR A 302 -14.24 9.93 14.59
C THR A 302 -14.40 8.45 14.25
N GLY A 303 -14.13 7.54 15.20
CA GLY A 303 -14.11 6.09 14.96
C GLY A 303 -12.98 5.65 14.03
N ARG A 304 -11.95 6.46 13.84
CA ARG A 304 -10.79 6.12 13.01
C ARG A 304 -9.80 5.29 13.80
N ALA A 305 -9.39 4.19 13.19
CA ALA A 305 -8.29 3.36 13.66
C ALA A 305 -7.14 3.43 12.66
N SER A 306 -5.90 3.44 13.12
CA SER A 306 -4.70 3.29 12.32
C SER A 306 -3.85 2.18 12.93
N LEU A 307 -3.59 1.14 12.15
CA LEU A 307 -2.70 0.04 12.50
C LEU A 307 -1.32 0.34 11.92
N VAL A 308 -0.32 0.40 12.80
CA VAL A 308 1.06 0.66 12.43
C VAL A 308 1.82 -0.66 12.39
N LEU A 309 2.20 -1.07 11.18
CA LEU A 309 2.94 -2.30 10.94
C LEU A 309 4.43 -1.99 10.97
N ASP A 310 4.93 -1.78 12.18
CA ASP A 310 6.33 -1.45 12.41
C ASP A 310 7.24 -2.63 12.04
N GLY A 311 8.38 -2.33 11.45
CA GLY A 311 9.35 -3.33 10.99
C GLY A 311 8.96 -4.11 9.74
N MET A 312 7.81 -3.84 9.11
CA MET A 312 7.42 -4.49 7.86
C MET A 312 8.30 -4.10 6.68
N MET A 313 8.75 -2.85 6.66
CA MET A 313 9.55 -2.30 5.58
C MET A 313 10.93 -1.95 6.11
N ASN A 314 11.93 -2.72 5.72
CA ASN A 314 13.30 -2.44 6.10
C ASN A 314 14.01 -1.68 4.99
N ALA A 315 14.69 -0.59 5.36
CA ALA A 315 15.36 0.31 4.43
C ALA A 315 16.36 -0.38 3.49
N GLN A 316 17.03 -1.40 3.97
CA GLN A 316 18.18 -2.02 3.31
C GLN A 316 17.87 -3.32 2.58
N LEU A 317 16.67 -3.80 2.76
CA LEU A 317 16.32 -5.14 2.31
C LEU A 317 16.47 -5.32 0.80
N TYR A 318 16.04 -4.31 0.06
CA TYR A 318 16.05 -4.35 -1.40
C TYR A 318 17.41 -4.58 -2.04
N SER A 319 18.41 -4.02 -1.41
CA SER A 319 19.73 -3.96 -2.00
C SER A 319 20.44 -5.30 -2.07
N ARG A 320 19.91 -6.29 -1.37
CA ARG A 320 20.52 -7.61 -1.31
C ARG A 320 19.69 -8.71 -1.97
N LEU A 321 18.44 -8.44 -2.29
CA LEU A 321 17.59 -9.41 -2.98
C LEU A 321 18.11 -9.73 -4.38
N ASP A 322 18.64 -8.74 -5.08
CA ASP A 322 19.20 -8.91 -6.43
C ASP A 322 20.50 -9.72 -6.46
N GLU A 323 21.13 -9.90 -5.30
CA GLU A 323 22.35 -10.69 -5.14
C GLU A 323 22.08 -12.15 -4.76
N LEU A 324 20.83 -12.47 -4.43
CA LEU A 324 20.44 -13.82 -4.09
C LEU A 324 20.34 -14.69 -5.34
N SER A 325 20.74 -15.95 -5.22
CA SER A 325 20.41 -16.96 -6.22
C SER A 325 18.88 -17.17 -6.25
N ASP A 326 18.33 -17.67 -7.34
CA ASP A 326 16.90 -17.97 -7.45
C ASP A 326 16.41 -18.90 -6.33
N GLU A 327 17.27 -19.84 -5.86
CA GLU A 327 16.97 -20.74 -4.74
C GLU A 327 16.94 -19.98 -3.40
N ASP A 328 17.91 -19.08 -3.18
CA ASP A 328 17.99 -18.28 -1.96
C ASP A 328 16.87 -17.24 -1.90
N GLU A 329 16.50 -16.64 -3.01
CA GLU A 329 15.37 -15.74 -3.10
C GLU A 329 14.05 -16.46 -2.80
N ALA A 330 13.85 -17.66 -3.33
CA ALA A 330 12.68 -18.49 -3.05
C ALA A 330 12.63 -18.89 -1.56
N ALA A 331 13.76 -19.30 -0.98
CA ALA A 331 13.88 -19.63 0.44
C ALA A 331 13.63 -18.40 1.34
N PHE A 332 14.12 -17.22 0.93
CA PHE A 332 13.86 -15.96 1.62
C PHE A 332 12.37 -15.61 1.60
N ARG A 333 11.72 -15.66 0.44
CA ARG A 333 10.28 -15.40 0.28
C ARG A 333 9.46 -16.35 1.15
N GLN A 334 9.76 -17.65 1.13
CA GLN A 334 9.09 -18.65 1.95
C GLN A 334 9.28 -18.42 3.44
N SER A 335 10.49 -18.09 3.88
CA SER A 335 10.79 -17.83 5.30
C SER A 335 10.19 -16.51 5.79
N SER A 336 9.98 -15.53 4.91
CA SER A 336 9.44 -14.22 5.22
C SER A 336 7.92 -14.26 5.43
N SER A 337 7.20 -15.16 4.77
CA SER A 337 5.76 -15.32 4.94
C SER A 337 5.36 -15.80 6.35
N THR A 338 6.28 -16.43 7.08
CA THR A 338 6.02 -16.98 8.42
C THR A 338 6.29 -16.02 9.57
N SER A 339 6.83 -14.81 9.31
CA SER A 339 7.22 -13.86 10.36
C SER A 339 6.99 -12.43 9.91
N ILE A 340 6.32 -11.62 10.73
CA ILE A 340 6.03 -10.22 10.38
C ILE A 340 7.30 -9.38 10.20
N THR A 341 8.32 -9.61 10.98
CA THR A 341 9.62 -8.95 10.85
C THR A 341 10.31 -9.30 9.54
N ARG A 342 10.14 -10.54 9.08
CA ARG A 342 10.63 -11.00 7.80
C ARG A 342 9.70 -10.66 6.65
N PHE A 343 8.42 -10.46 6.95
CA PHE A 343 7.45 -10.03 5.97
C PHE A 343 7.82 -8.67 5.36
N GLY A 344 8.42 -7.77 6.14
CA GLY A 344 9.02 -6.54 5.60
C GLY A 344 10.00 -6.84 4.47
N GLY A 345 10.71 -7.96 4.57
CA GLY A 345 11.58 -8.45 3.51
C GLY A 345 10.86 -8.90 2.25
N THR A 346 9.77 -9.61 2.43
CA THR A 346 8.93 -10.04 1.31
C THR A 346 8.29 -8.85 0.59
N LEU A 347 7.89 -7.81 1.33
CA LEU A 347 7.37 -6.56 0.77
C LEU A 347 8.41 -5.78 -0.04
N ALA A 348 9.67 -6.13 0.08
CA ALA A 348 10.69 -5.57 -0.79
C ALA A 348 10.46 -5.92 -2.27
N ALA A 349 9.97 -7.11 -2.56
CA ALA A 349 9.75 -7.56 -3.93
C ALA A 349 8.51 -6.91 -4.60
N PRO A 350 7.33 -6.79 -3.96
CA PRO A 350 6.22 -6.07 -4.60
C PRO A 350 6.44 -4.56 -4.54
N ALA A 351 6.40 -3.91 -5.70
CA ALA A 351 6.46 -2.45 -5.80
C ALA A 351 5.24 -1.77 -5.18
N GLU A 352 4.14 -2.49 -5.05
CA GLU A 352 2.88 -1.99 -4.51
C GLU A 352 2.21 -3.05 -3.62
N VAL A 353 1.57 -2.58 -2.56
CA VAL A 353 0.77 -3.38 -1.64
C VAL A 353 -0.62 -2.76 -1.53
N TYR A 354 -1.65 -3.58 -1.49
CA TYR A 354 -2.99 -3.14 -1.13
C TYR A 354 -3.53 -3.95 0.05
N ALA A 355 -4.53 -3.41 0.70
CA ALA A 355 -5.17 -4.04 1.85
C ALA A 355 -6.67 -4.15 1.63
N THR A 356 -7.27 -5.16 2.26
CA THR A 356 -8.72 -5.21 2.45
C THR A 356 -9.04 -5.20 3.94
N VAL A 357 -10.18 -4.64 4.28
CA VAL A 357 -10.72 -4.64 5.65
C VAL A 357 -12.16 -5.13 5.60
N GLN A 358 -12.47 -6.08 6.46
CA GLN A 358 -13.82 -6.59 6.64
C GLN A 358 -14.13 -6.70 8.14
N ALA A 359 -15.31 -6.28 8.54
CA ALA A 359 -15.76 -6.41 9.92
C ALA A 359 -16.61 -7.68 10.08
N PHE A 360 -16.37 -8.40 11.15
CA PHE A 360 -17.07 -9.66 11.50
C PHE A 360 -17.63 -9.57 12.91
N PRO A 361 -18.74 -10.30 13.19
CA PRO A 361 -19.15 -10.56 14.55
C PRO A 361 -18.10 -11.45 15.24
N ASP A 362 -17.77 -11.14 16.51
CA ASP A 362 -16.84 -11.97 17.27
C ASP A 362 -17.61 -13.18 17.85
N PRO A 363 -17.28 -14.42 17.45
CA PRO A 363 -17.98 -15.60 17.93
C PRO A 363 -17.78 -15.87 19.44
N ASN A 364 -16.79 -15.24 20.04
CA ASN A 364 -16.49 -15.36 21.47
C ASN A 364 -17.07 -14.21 22.30
N ALA A 365 -17.73 -13.25 21.66
CA ALA A 365 -18.35 -12.15 22.39
C ALA A 365 -19.54 -12.68 23.21
N ALA A 366 -19.67 -12.20 24.44
CA ALA A 366 -20.89 -12.37 25.22
C ALA A 366 -21.93 -11.41 24.64
N TYR A 367 -22.68 -11.86 23.65
CA TYR A 367 -23.81 -11.09 23.14
C TYR A 367 -24.87 -11.03 24.25
N ASP A 368 -25.35 -9.82 24.55
CA ASP A 368 -26.60 -9.70 25.28
C ASP A 368 -27.67 -10.41 24.45
N SER A 369 -28.51 -11.24 25.11
CA SER A 369 -29.50 -12.08 24.47
C SER A 369 -30.32 -11.29 23.44
N GLY A 370 -30.13 -11.57 22.16
CA GLY A 370 -30.86 -10.98 21.05
C GLY A 370 -30.06 -10.15 20.06
N GLU A 371 -28.76 -9.90 20.29
CA GLU A 371 -27.94 -9.14 19.31
C GLU A 371 -27.41 -10.05 18.19
N MET A 372 -27.82 -9.80 16.95
CA MET A 372 -27.24 -10.41 15.75
C MET A 372 -26.36 -9.43 15.01
N TYR A 373 -25.07 -9.74 14.94
CA TYR A 373 -24.11 -8.98 14.13
C TYR A 373 -23.92 -9.65 12.77
N GLN A 374 -23.92 -8.86 11.72
CA GLN A 374 -23.68 -9.34 10.37
C GLN A 374 -22.30 -8.86 9.91
N LYS A 375 -21.57 -9.74 9.22
CA LYS A 375 -20.29 -9.36 8.60
C LYS A 375 -20.52 -8.23 7.59
N SER A 376 -19.56 -7.30 7.49
CA SER A 376 -19.58 -6.25 6.48
C SER A 376 -19.21 -6.78 5.09
N ASP A 377 -19.47 -5.98 4.07
CA ASP A 377 -18.80 -6.16 2.78
C ASP A 377 -17.28 -5.98 2.95
N VAL A 378 -16.51 -6.57 2.05
CA VAL A 378 -15.06 -6.36 1.98
C VAL A 378 -14.80 -4.98 1.37
N ILE A 379 -13.99 -4.18 2.04
CA ILE A 379 -13.59 -2.85 1.56
C ILE A 379 -12.16 -2.91 1.09
N ASP A 380 -11.93 -2.54 -0.17
CA ASP A 380 -10.60 -2.47 -0.77
C ASP A 380 -9.95 -1.11 -0.55
N SER A 381 -8.64 -1.11 -0.34
CA SER A 381 -7.83 0.10 -0.29
C SER A 381 -7.35 0.53 -1.67
N ASN A 382 -6.89 1.78 -1.76
CA ASN A 382 -5.95 2.17 -2.79
C ASN A 382 -4.61 1.44 -2.57
N ARG A 383 -3.84 1.29 -3.65
CA ARG A 383 -2.52 0.68 -3.58
C ARG A 383 -1.52 1.64 -2.94
N ALA A 384 -0.70 1.13 -2.03
CA ALA A 384 0.46 1.86 -1.51
C ALA A 384 1.67 1.57 -2.38
N ASN A 385 2.32 2.61 -2.89
CA ASN A 385 3.62 2.49 -3.52
C ASN A 385 4.66 2.22 -2.43
N THR A 386 5.25 1.04 -2.43
CA THR A 386 6.23 0.64 -1.44
C THR A 386 7.66 1.03 -1.81
N LEU A 387 7.92 1.50 -3.04
CA LEU A 387 9.24 1.99 -3.43
C LEU A 387 9.57 3.32 -2.75
N PHE A 388 8.66 4.30 -2.81
CA PHE A 388 8.86 5.65 -2.28
C PHE A 388 7.73 6.10 -1.34
N GLY A 389 6.70 5.28 -1.15
CA GLY A 389 5.63 5.52 -0.21
C GLY A 389 4.80 6.77 -0.52
N ASP A 390 4.50 7.53 0.53
CA ASP A 390 3.66 8.73 0.50
C ASP A 390 4.33 9.97 -0.15
N GLY A 391 5.60 9.86 -0.51
CA GLY A 391 6.35 10.93 -1.20
C GLY A 391 6.31 10.85 -2.72
N THR A 392 5.48 10.00 -3.31
CA THR A 392 5.41 9.83 -4.77
C THR A 392 4.26 10.64 -5.35
N SER A 393 4.52 11.46 -6.39
CA SER A 393 3.47 12.12 -7.17
C SER A 393 2.55 11.10 -7.85
N ALA A 394 1.31 11.51 -8.18
CA ALA A 394 0.30 10.63 -8.77
C ALA A 394 0.75 9.97 -10.09
N ASP A 395 1.60 10.64 -10.87
CA ASP A 395 2.19 10.13 -12.12
C ASP A 395 3.52 9.39 -11.88
N GLY A 396 4.04 9.42 -10.64
CA GLY A 396 5.29 8.80 -10.25
C GLY A 396 6.52 9.43 -10.88
N THR A 397 6.47 10.71 -11.27
CA THR A 397 7.60 11.47 -11.83
C THR A 397 8.39 12.23 -10.77
N GLU A 398 7.80 12.47 -9.61
CA GLU A 398 8.43 13.09 -8.45
C GLU A 398 8.39 12.11 -7.28
N CYS A 399 9.55 11.83 -6.68
CA CYS A 399 9.71 10.89 -5.58
C CYS A 399 10.51 11.52 -4.45
N GLU A 400 9.98 11.54 -3.24
CA GLU A 400 10.67 12.08 -2.08
C GLU A 400 11.49 10.98 -1.37
N ILE A 401 12.76 11.23 -1.15
CA ILE A 401 13.70 10.35 -0.47
C ILE A 401 13.67 10.65 1.02
N LYS A 402 12.97 9.82 1.79
CA LYS A 402 12.81 9.96 3.25
C LYS A 402 13.62 8.94 4.06
N ALA A 403 14.15 7.91 3.41
CA ALA A 403 14.90 6.82 4.03
C ALA A 403 15.97 6.29 3.08
N PHE A 404 16.96 5.57 3.60
CA PHE A 404 17.96 4.87 2.76
C PHE A 404 17.33 3.84 1.84
N ARG A 405 16.23 3.22 2.27
CA ARG A 405 15.44 2.34 1.41
C ARG A 405 14.94 3.07 0.15
N HIS A 406 14.42 4.29 0.27
CA HIS A 406 14.02 5.09 -0.88
C HIS A 406 15.21 5.40 -1.78
N LEU A 407 16.34 5.76 -1.19
CA LEU A 407 17.57 6.02 -1.94
C LEU A 407 18.01 4.76 -2.72
N SER A 408 18.01 3.61 -2.08
CA SER A 408 18.33 2.32 -2.73
C SER A 408 17.33 1.97 -3.84
N ASN A 409 16.05 2.29 -3.66
CA ASN A 409 14.98 1.93 -4.61
C ASN A 409 15.03 2.71 -5.94
N ILE A 410 15.88 3.73 -6.06
CA ILE A 410 16.13 4.42 -7.34
C ILE A 410 16.51 3.41 -8.43
N ARG A 411 17.22 2.31 -8.08
CA ARG A 411 17.59 1.22 -9.00
C ARG A 411 16.41 0.58 -9.74
N TYR A 412 15.23 0.53 -9.11
CA TYR A 412 14.02 -0.07 -9.68
C TYR A 412 13.23 0.87 -10.59
N MET A 413 13.59 2.14 -10.64
CA MET A 413 12.92 3.11 -11.51
C MET A 413 13.51 3.10 -12.91
N ASN A 414 12.66 2.80 -13.90
CA ASN A 414 13.05 2.71 -15.31
C ASN A 414 12.58 3.89 -16.16
N LYS A 415 11.85 4.84 -15.56
CA LYS A 415 11.35 6.05 -16.24
C LYS A 415 12.05 7.30 -15.76
N ALA A 416 11.91 8.38 -16.53
CA ALA A 416 12.33 9.71 -16.11
C ALA A 416 11.60 10.08 -14.80
N ALA A 417 12.35 10.54 -13.81
CA ALA A 417 11.81 10.95 -12.52
C ALA A 417 12.77 11.91 -11.81
N GLU A 418 12.23 12.78 -10.96
CA GLU A 418 13.00 13.58 -10.01
C GLU A 418 12.91 12.97 -8.62
N PHE A 419 14.05 12.65 -8.03
CA PHE A 419 14.19 12.15 -6.67
C PHE A 419 14.68 13.29 -5.78
N SER A 420 13.87 13.73 -4.84
CA SER A 420 14.19 14.85 -3.96
C SER A 420 14.48 14.37 -2.54
N VAL A 421 15.68 14.67 -2.01
CA VAL A 421 15.99 14.35 -0.61
C VAL A 421 15.11 15.18 0.32
N ALA A 422 14.42 14.51 1.26
CA ALA A 422 13.55 15.16 2.24
C ALA A 422 14.31 16.17 3.12
N ALA A 423 13.58 17.09 3.76
CA ALA A 423 14.14 18.14 4.62
C ALA A 423 14.74 17.61 5.94
N ARG A 424 15.09 16.34 6.01
CA ARG A 424 15.77 15.71 7.15
C ARG A 424 17.05 15.02 6.69
N SER A 425 18.05 14.98 7.56
CA SER A 425 19.24 14.18 7.31
C SER A 425 18.92 12.69 7.34
N LEU A 426 19.46 11.93 6.39
CA LEU A 426 19.50 10.49 6.42
C LEU A 426 20.84 10.07 7.05
N ASP A 427 20.82 9.31 8.13
CA ASP A 427 22.01 8.84 8.82
C ASP A 427 22.13 7.33 8.72
N TRP A 428 23.21 6.84 8.08
CA TRP A 428 23.46 5.41 7.88
C TRP A 428 23.75 4.67 9.17
N THR A 429 24.24 5.34 10.20
CA THR A 429 24.53 4.75 11.51
C THR A 429 23.33 4.62 12.42
N SER A 430 22.15 5.11 11.99
CA SER A 430 20.92 5.02 12.79
C SER A 430 20.52 3.56 13.04
N ASP A 431 20.07 3.26 14.25
CA ASP A 431 19.57 1.94 14.65
C ASP A 431 18.34 1.48 13.85
N SER A 432 17.62 2.42 13.21
CA SER A 432 16.51 2.12 12.31
C SER A 432 16.96 1.49 10.98
N VAL A 433 18.23 1.66 10.61
CA VAL A 433 18.81 1.09 9.39
C VAL A 433 19.20 -0.35 9.65
N ARG A 434 18.51 -1.28 8.99
CA ARG A 434 18.78 -2.72 9.08
C ARG A 434 18.98 -3.31 7.70
N VAL A 435 19.91 -4.22 7.61
CA VAL A 435 20.25 -4.93 6.36
C VAL A 435 20.15 -6.42 6.59
N TYR A 436 19.45 -7.09 5.69
CA TYR A 436 19.39 -8.54 5.68
C TYR A 436 20.54 -9.09 4.80
N GLY A 437 21.36 -9.93 5.37
CA GLY A 437 22.40 -10.64 4.63
C GLY A 437 21.83 -11.76 3.76
N THR A 438 22.69 -12.38 2.98
CA THR A 438 22.36 -13.54 2.15
C THR A 438 21.85 -14.70 3.00
N ALA A 439 20.83 -15.40 2.49
CA ALA A 439 20.33 -16.62 3.10
C ALA A 439 21.25 -17.79 2.69
N ALA A 440 22.19 -18.15 3.55
CA ALA A 440 22.83 -19.45 3.42
C ALA A 440 21.91 -20.50 4.04
N HIS A 441 21.27 -21.32 3.21
CA HIS A 441 20.43 -22.45 3.63
C HIS A 441 19.31 -22.10 4.64
N GLY A 442 18.57 -21.02 4.41
CA GLY A 442 17.35 -20.69 5.15
C GLY A 442 17.53 -19.87 6.44
N ALA A 443 18.72 -19.45 6.78
CA ALA A 443 18.98 -18.54 7.90
C ALA A 443 19.35 -17.15 7.39
N LEU A 444 18.45 -16.19 7.56
CA LEU A 444 18.74 -14.79 7.26
C LEU A 444 19.48 -14.14 8.43
N THR A 445 20.62 -13.53 8.13
CA THR A 445 21.34 -12.68 9.09
C THR A 445 20.83 -11.24 8.93
N VAL A 446 20.48 -10.61 10.04
CA VAL A 446 20.12 -9.18 10.09
C VAL A 446 21.27 -8.42 10.70
N SER A 447 21.81 -7.45 9.99
CA SER A 447 22.86 -6.54 10.46
C SER A 447 22.36 -5.12 10.55
N SER A 448 22.92 -4.31 11.46
CA SER A 448 22.69 -2.87 11.49
C SER A 448 23.45 -2.17 10.37
N GLY A 449 23.08 -0.94 10.02
CA GLY A 449 23.81 -0.12 9.04
C GLY A 449 25.25 0.20 9.45
N THR A 450 25.61 0.00 10.73
CA THR A 450 26.98 0.18 11.22
C THR A 450 27.90 -0.98 10.84
N ASP A 451 27.35 -2.18 10.59
CA ASP A 451 28.11 -3.40 10.38
C ASP A 451 28.46 -3.65 8.92
N ILE A 452 27.68 -3.10 8.00
CA ILE A 452 27.88 -3.29 6.55
C ILE A 452 27.77 -1.99 5.78
N GLY A 453 28.35 -1.94 4.58
CA GLY A 453 28.27 -0.82 3.68
C GLY A 453 26.88 -0.66 3.04
N PHE A 454 26.56 0.56 2.64
CA PHE A 454 25.39 0.83 1.80
C PHE A 454 25.61 0.19 0.41
N PRO A 455 24.69 -0.61 -0.08
CA PRO A 455 24.82 -1.20 -1.41
C PRO A 455 24.74 -0.15 -2.49
N SER A 456 25.80 -0.02 -3.24
CA SER A 456 25.95 0.94 -4.31
C SER A 456 24.86 0.77 -5.37
N ILE A 457 24.22 1.87 -5.77
CA ILE A 457 23.14 1.87 -6.77
C ILE A 457 23.77 1.72 -8.17
N PRO A 458 23.39 0.72 -8.98
CA PRO A 458 24.04 0.46 -10.26
C PRO A 458 24.08 1.67 -11.20
N GLU A 459 22.96 2.37 -11.38
CA GLU A 459 22.93 3.53 -12.27
C GLU A 459 21.83 4.53 -11.91
N LEU A 460 22.16 5.83 -11.94
CA LEU A 460 21.17 6.90 -12.14
C LEU A 460 21.03 7.12 -13.65
N LYS A 461 19.86 6.76 -14.19
CA LYS A 461 19.64 6.65 -15.64
C LYS A 461 19.43 8.01 -16.30
N THR A 462 19.65 8.08 -17.61
CA THR A 462 19.35 9.25 -18.41
C THR A 462 17.90 9.70 -18.23
N GLY A 463 17.66 10.98 -18.02
CA GLY A 463 16.34 11.56 -17.73
C GLY A 463 15.92 11.48 -16.26
N GLN A 464 16.72 10.85 -15.40
CA GLN A 464 16.52 10.87 -13.95
C GLN A 464 17.34 11.99 -13.31
N THR A 465 16.81 12.60 -12.26
CA THR A 465 17.47 13.63 -11.47
C THR A 465 17.43 13.28 -10.00
N LEU A 466 18.58 13.27 -9.31
CA LEU A 466 18.65 13.28 -7.86
C LEU A 466 18.88 14.73 -7.39
N ASN A 467 17.90 15.27 -6.67
CA ASN A 467 17.93 16.61 -6.12
C ASN A 467 18.17 16.57 -4.60
N GLY A 468 19.42 16.73 -4.20
CA GLY A 468 19.81 16.71 -2.79
C GLY A 468 19.31 17.93 -2.02
N ALA A 469 19.12 19.06 -2.69
CA ALA A 469 18.58 20.27 -2.06
C ALA A 469 17.06 20.23 -1.82
N GLY A 470 16.37 19.23 -2.39
CA GLY A 470 14.92 19.11 -2.30
C GLY A 470 14.17 20.20 -3.07
N GLY A 471 12.84 20.20 -2.97
CA GLY A 471 11.97 21.25 -3.48
C GLY A 471 12.10 22.57 -2.69
N LEU A 472 11.44 23.64 -3.17
CA LEU A 472 11.54 24.96 -2.54
C LEU A 472 11.20 24.96 -1.04
N LEU A 473 10.15 24.26 -0.65
CA LEU A 473 9.74 24.16 0.77
C LEU A 473 10.79 23.40 1.59
N ASN A 474 11.39 22.36 1.05
CA ASN A 474 12.44 21.59 1.72
C ASN A 474 13.73 22.42 1.88
N ARG A 475 14.06 23.28 0.91
CA ARG A 475 15.20 24.22 1.04
C ARG A 475 14.99 25.22 2.17
N ILE A 476 13.78 25.75 2.31
CA ILE A 476 13.44 26.66 3.41
C ILE A 476 13.54 25.93 4.74
N ALA A 477 12.96 24.74 4.85
CA ALA A 477 13.04 23.92 6.05
C ALA A 477 14.49 23.57 6.41
N ALA A 478 15.32 23.19 5.44
CA ALA A 478 16.72 22.85 5.65
C ALA A 478 17.56 24.01 6.21
N VAL A 479 17.26 25.26 5.86
CA VAL A 479 17.92 26.44 6.43
C VAL A 479 17.70 26.50 7.95
N PHE A 480 16.52 26.08 8.44
CA PHE A 480 16.21 26.14 9.86
C PHE A 480 16.60 24.87 10.64
N THR A 481 16.67 23.73 9.96
CA THR A 481 16.90 22.41 10.60
C THR A 481 18.31 21.86 10.37
N GLY A 482 19.10 22.48 9.50
CA GLY A 482 20.40 21.94 9.07
C GLY A 482 20.31 20.65 8.24
N GLY A 483 19.09 20.25 7.83
CA GLY A 483 18.79 19.02 7.10
C GLY A 483 19.14 19.02 5.62
N ASN A 484 18.73 18.00 4.89
CA ASN A 484 19.04 17.67 3.50
C ASN A 484 20.47 17.15 3.29
N ALA A 485 20.96 16.32 4.19
CA ALA A 485 22.22 15.64 4.00
C ALA A 485 22.04 14.13 4.11
N VAL A 486 22.85 13.38 3.38
CA VAL A 486 23.06 11.94 3.60
C VAL A 486 24.32 11.82 4.45
N SER A 487 24.13 11.44 5.71
CA SER A 487 25.21 11.41 6.71
C SER A 487 25.75 10.00 6.89
N SER A 488 27.04 9.92 7.23
CA SER A 488 27.72 8.69 7.65
C SER A 488 27.62 7.55 6.63
N LEU A 489 27.39 7.88 5.34
CA LEU A 489 27.32 6.88 4.28
C LEU A 489 28.59 6.02 4.27
N ARG A 490 28.43 4.72 4.43
CA ARG A 490 29.52 3.77 4.38
C ARG A 490 29.50 2.99 3.07
N LEU A 491 30.59 3.00 2.34
CA LEU A 491 30.82 2.19 1.14
C LEU A 491 32.10 1.39 1.34
N ASP A 492 32.01 0.08 1.27
CA ASP A 492 33.13 -0.84 1.47
C ASP A 492 33.00 -2.06 0.55
N ASP A 493 33.83 -3.08 0.79
CA ASP A 493 33.82 -4.29 -0.03
C ASP A 493 32.46 -5.02 0.00
N THR A 494 31.62 -4.77 1.01
CA THR A 494 30.25 -5.31 1.10
C THR A 494 29.22 -4.49 0.28
N SER A 495 29.59 -3.33 -0.21
CA SER A 495 28.78 -2.45 -1.06
C SER A 495 28.86 -2.78 -2.54
N ILE A 496 29.72 -3.72 -2.92
CA ILE A 496 30.07 -4.06 -4.30
C ILE A 496 29.29 -5.30 -4.71
N ASP A 497 28.60 -5.24 -5.85
CA ASP A 497 28.07 -6.44 -6.49
C ASP A 497 29.16 -7.16 -7.31
N ALA A 498 28.91 -8.44 -7.66
CA ALA A 498 29.89 -9.28 -8.35
C ALA A 498 30.34 -8.76 -9.72
N HIS A 499 29.60 -7.81 -10.30
CA HIS A 499 29.83 -7.29 -11.66
C HIS A 499 30.15 -5.79 -11.67
N ALA A 500 30.27 -5.15 -10.49
CA ALA A 500 30.55 -3.73 -10.42
C ALA A 500 31.94 -3.39 -10.94
N GLU A 501 32.01 -2.48 -11.88
CA GLU A 501 33.25 -1.88 -12.35
C GLU A 501 33.57 -0.55 -11.65
N TYR A 502 32.60 0.04 -10.98
CA TYR A 502 32.69 1.35 -10.34
C TYR A 502 32.04 1.32 -8.96
N LEU A 503 32.50 2.17 -8.05
CA LEU A 503 31.91 2.30 -6.70
C LEU A 503 31.68 3.77 -6.35
N GLY A 504 30.49 4.04 -5.84
CA GLY A 504 30.02 5.29 -5.27
C GLY A 504 28.64 5.08 -4.67
N LEU A 505 27.97 6.14 -4.23
CA LEU A 505 26.54 6.04 -3.98
C LEU A 505 25.84 5.50 -5.23
N PHE A 506 26.24 5.99 -6.40
CA PHE A 506 25.94 5.40 -7.71
C PHE A 506 27.20 4.79 -8.32
N GLN A 507 27.11 3.58 -8.84
CA GLN A 507 28.21 3.02 -9.64
C GLN A 507 28.40 3.89 -10.90
N LYS A 508 27.29 4.24 -11.56
CA LYS A 508 27.28 5.07 -12.75
C LYS A 508 26.22 6.19 -12.67
N ASN A 509 26.59 7.40 -13.07
CA ASN A 509 25.66 8.49 -13.27
C ASN A 509 25.54 8.82 -14.77
N SER A 510 24.37 8.56 -15.36
CA SER A 510 23.99 8.98 -16.72
C SER A 510 22.89 10.05 -16.70
N GLY A 511 22.37 10.39 -15.53
CA GLY A 511 21.34 11.40 -15.28
C GLY A 511 21.91 12.71 -14.77
N THR A 512 21.20 13.34 -13.85
CA THR A 512 21.63 14.58 -13.20
C THR A 512 21.63 14.42 -11.69
N ILE A 513 22.75 14.70 -11.03
CA ILE A 513 22.83 14.84 -9.57
C ILE A 513 23.04 16.32 -9.29
N ARG A 514 22.21 16.91 -8.43
CA ARG A 514 22.33 18.32 -8.09
C ARG A 514 22.09 18.59 -6.61
N GLY A 515 22.99 19.38 -6.01
CA GLY A 515 22.87 19.79 -4.61
C GLY A 515 22.89 18.67 -3.60
N LEU A 516 23.41 17.49 -3.97
CA LEU A 516 23.57 16.38 -3.04
C LEU A 516 24.69 16.71 -2.04
N ARG A 517 24.38 16.57 -0.76
CA ARG A 517 25.35 16.76 0.31
C ARG A 517 25.58 15.43 1.05
N LEU A 518 26.79 14.89 0.93
CA LEU A 518 27.24 13.76 1.73
C LEU A 518 28.05 14.30 2.92
N LEU A 519 27.58 14.02 4.13
CA LEU A 519 28.23 14.47 5.36
C LEU A 519 29.00 13.29 5.99
N SER A 520 30.29 13.43 6.14
CA SER A 520 31.22 12.44 6.72
C SER A 520 31.09 11.04 6.07
N PRO A 521 31.05 10.91 4.73
CA PRO A 521 31.02 9.60 4.10
C PRO A 521 32.32 8.83 4.36
N GLN A 522 32.19 7.52 4.45
CA GLN A 522 33.27 6.58 4.69
C GLN A 522 33.36 5.60 3.52
N VAL A 523 34.27 5.84 2.59
CA VAL A 523 34.55 4.92 1.48
C VAL A 523 35.87 4.22 1.78
N ASP A 524 35.86 2.89 1.95
CA ASP A 524 37.06 2.10 2.25
C ASP A 524 37.01 0.78 1.50
N VAL A 525 37.76 0.64 0.42
CA VAL A 525 37.67 -0.49 -0.51
C VAL A 525 39.03 -0.93 -1.04
N SER A 526 39.17 -2.27 -1.19
CA SER A 526 40.31 -2.88 -1.87
C SER A 526 39.81 -3.85 -2.95
N SER A 527 40.05 -3.52 -4.22
CA SER A 527 39.45 -4.26 -5.33
C SER A 527 40.42 -4.49 -6.49
N SER A 528 40.27 -5.69 -7.09
CA SER A 528 40.95 -6.08 -8.35
C SER A 528 40.06 -5.90 -9.59
N THR A 529 38.82 -5.52 -9.43
CA THR A 529 37.83 -5.37 -10.53
C THR A 529 37.41 -3.93 -10.75
N LEU A 530 37.39 -3.11 -9.71
CA LEU A 530 36.96 -1.74 -9.81
C LEU A 530 37.92 -0.88 -10.63
N ARG A 531 37.33 -0.04 -11.49
CA ARG A 531 38.02 0.93 -12.35
C ARG A 531 38.02 2.33 -11.75
N GLY A 532 36.92 2.70 -11.05
CA GLY A 532 36.80 4.02 -10.47
C GLY A 532 36.02 4.03 -9.15
N VAL A 533 36.46 4.88 -8.21
CA VAL A 533 35.89 5.03 -6.88
C VAL A 533 35.69 6.49 -6.52
N GLY A 534 34.49 6.84 -6.07
CA GLY A 534 34.16 8.16 -5.52
C GLY A 534 33.02 8.07 -4.52
N ALA A 535 32.83 9.07 -3.67
CA ALA A 535 31.75 9.02 -2.67
C ALA A 535 30.36 9.17 -3.32
N VAL A 536 30.22 10.03 -4.33
CA VAL A 536 28.95 10.28 -5.03
C VAL A 536 28.75 9.27 -6.16
N CYS A 537 29.74 9.12 -7.02
CA CYS A 537 29.67 8.15 -8.10
C CYS A 537 31.04 7.61 -8.48
N GLY A 538 31.09 6.34 -8.91
CA GLY A 538 32.31 5.76 -9.44
C GLY A 538 32.65 6.26 -10.84
N TYR A 539 31.62 6.45 -11.67
CA TYR A 539 31.71 6.98 -13.03
C TYR A 539 30.56 7.93 -13.34
N SER A 540 30.82 9.07 -13.96
CA SER A 540 29.80 10.01 -14.39
C SER A 540 29.98 10.42 -15.85
N CYS A 541 28.98 10.15 -16.68
CA CYS A 541 28.80 10.75 -18.01
C CYS A 541 27.59 11.71 -18.04
N GLY A 542 26.87 11.84 -16.95
CA GLY A 542 25.77 12.78 -16.73
C GLY A 542 26.24 14.07 -16.05
N SER A 543 25.28 14.85 -15.54
CA SER A 543 25.57 16.14 -14.88
C SER A 543 25.80 15.97 -13.37
N LEU A 544 26.73 16.78 -12.85
CA LEU A 544 27.04 16.96 -11.43
C LEU A 544 27.00 18.44 -11.10
N GLU A 545 26.07 18.92 -10.26
CA GLU A 545 25.79 20.34 -10.09
C GLU A 545 25.61 20.71 -8.60
N GLY A 546 26.61 21.36 -8.02
CA GLY A 546 26.53 21.85 -6.64
C GLY A 546 26.58 20.74 -5.59
N ASP A 547 27.12 19.58 -5.93
CA ASP A 547 27.25 18.46 -5.02
C ASP A 547 28.45 18.62 -4.09
N SER A 548 28.31 18.14 -2.85
CA SER A 548 29.37 18.26 -1.86
C SER A 548 29.62 16.99 -1.05
N VAL A 549 30.89 16.82 -0.69
CA VAL A 549 31.38 15.87 0.29
C VAL A 549 32.02 16.67 1.42
N ASP A 550 31.37 16.68 2.59
CA ASP A 550 31.72 17.50 3.72
C ASP A 550 32.02 16.68 4.97
N GLY A 551 32.76 17.27 5.90
CA GLY A 551 33.03 16.72 7.24
C GLY A 551 34.52 16.40 7.44
N GLU A 552 34.96 16.55 8.69
CA GLU A 552 36.35 16.24 9.06
C GLU A 552 36.67 14.75 8.95
N ASP A 553 35.67 13.90 9.20
CA ASP A 553 35.78 12.44 9.10
C ASP A 553 35.46 11.90 7.69
N ALA A 554 35.15 12.78 6.73
CA ALA A 554 34.92 12.37 5.35
C ALA A 554 36.18 11.75 4.76
N ARG A 555 36.05 10.54 4.23
CA ARG A 555 37.21 9.84 3.62
C ARG A 555 36.83 9.00 2.43
N VAL A 556 37.68 9.02 1.43
CA VAL A 556 37.71 8.06 0.33
C VAL A 556 39.06 7.38 0.35
N ARG A 557 39.09 6.12 0.70
CA ARG A 557 40.30 5.28 0.71
C ARG A 557 40.08 4.10 -0.22
N ALA A 558 40.89 4.01 -1.25
CA ALA A 558 40.76 2.92 -2.21
C ALA A 558 42.12 2.38 -2.65
N ALA A 559 42.22 1.04 -2.70
CA ALA A 559 43.34 0.34 -3.30
C ALA A 559 42.86 -0.47 -4.51
N LEU A 560 43.11 0.06 -5.72
CA LEU A 560 42.69 -0.57 -6.96
C LEU A 560 43.89 -1.28 -7.61
N THR A 561 43.73 -2.56 -7.93
CA THR A 561 44.77 -3.37 -8.59
C THR A 561 44.38 -3.78 -10.01
N ALA A 562 43.18 -3.43 -10.49
CA ALA A 562 42.73 -3.63 -11.87
C ALA A 562 43.70 -2.91 -12.85
N ALA A 563 44.18 -3.60 -13.88
CA ALA A 563 45.10 -3.01 -14.87
C ALA A 563 44.46 -1.82 -15.63
N ASN A 564 43.14 -1.77 -15.73
CA ASN A 564 42.33 -0.73 -16.35
C ASN A 564 41.75 0.25 -15.33
N ALA A 565 42.30 0.34 -14.12
CA ALA A 565 41.86 1.31 -13.12
C ALA A 565 42.01 2.73 -13.66
N GLU A 566 40.99 3.57 -13.50
CA GLU A 566 40.88 4.88 -14.11
C GLU A 566 41.04 6.02 -13.10
N GLY A 567 40.52 5.87 -11.87
CA GLY A 567 40.69 6.96 -10.94
C GLY A 567 39.99 6.81 -9.59
N ILE A 568 40.49 7.55 -8.60
CA ILE A 568 39.94 7.65 -7.25
C ILE A 568 39.74 9.14 -6.95
N GLY A 569 38.50 9.54 -6.61
CA GLY A 569 38.16 10.93 -6.33
C GLY A 569 37.28 11.09 -5.09
N GLY A 570 37.31 12.28 -4.51
CA GLY A 570 36.46 12.62 -3.36
C GLY A 570 34.96 12.59 -3.71
N ILE A 571 34.59 13.05 -4.90
CA ILE A 571 33.24 13.04 -5.43
C ILE A 571 33.05 11.91 -6.43
N ALA A 572 33.88 11.86 -7.45
CA ALA A 572 33.77 10.87 -8.51
C ALA A 572 35.09 10.19 -8.85
N GLY A 573 35.07 8.89 -9.14
CA GLY A 573 36.25 8.19 -9.67
C GLY A 573 36.64 8.72 -11.05
N VAL A 574 35.66 8.78 -11.94
CA VAL A 574 35.79 9.25 -13.33
C VAL A 574 34.67 10.21 -13.68
N ILE A 575 34.98 11.34 -14.28
CA ILE A 575 34.03 12.26 -14.89
C ILE A 575 34.33 12.35 -16.39
N GLU A 576 33.41 11.91 -17.22
CA GLU A 576 33.41 12.16 -18.67
C GLU A 576 32.53 13.35 -19.00
N GLY A 577 33.11 14.37 -19.62
CA GLY A 577 32.54 15.72 -19.78
C GLY A 577 31.35 15.85 -20.76
N ASN A 578 30.46 14.86 -20.82
CA ASN A 578 29.25 14.94 -21.65
C ASN A 578 28.12 15.74 -21.00
N GLY A 579 28.13 15.86 -19.67
CA GLY A 579 27.17 16.62 -18.86
C GLY A 579 27.78 17.88 -18.25
N THR A 580 26.94 18.66 -17.56
CA THR A 580 27.39 19.85 -16.82
C THR A 580 28.12 19.42 -15.55
N THR A 581 29.35 19.96 -15.35
CA THR A 581 30.11 19.73 -14.12
C THR A 581 30.42 21.09 -13.50
N THR A 582 29.75 21.45 -12.41
CA THR A 582 29.88 22.79 -11.81
C THR A 582 29.54 22.78 -10.30
N GLY A 583 30.26 23.65 -9.56
CA GLY A 583 29.91 23.91 -8.15
C GLY A 583 30.21 22.76 -7.20
N LEU A 584 31.09 21.83 -7.57
CA LEU A 584 31.41 20.69 -6.72
C LEU A 584 32.37 21.07 -5.61
N SER A 585 32.19 20.54 -4.41
CA SER A 585 33.11 20.73 -3.30
C SER A 585 33.42 19.44 -2.55
N ALA A 586 34.67 19.27 -2.14
CA ALA A 586 35.08 18.12 -1.32
C ALA A 586 36.01 18.54 -0.19
N SER A 587 35.78 17.95 0.99
CA SER A 587 36.66 18.08 2.16
C SER A 587 37.03 16.69 2.72
N GLY A 588 37.82 16.65 3.79
CA GLY A 588 38.26 15.38 4.40
C GLY A 588 39.53 14.82 3.74
N ALA A 589 39.58 13.50 3.55
CA ALA A 589 40.77 12.81 3.04
C ALA A 589 40.48 11.92 1.82
N VAL A 590 41.28 12.04 0.78
CA VAL A 590 41.28 11.10 -0.36
C VAL A 590 42.62 10.39 -0.39
N THR A 591 42.63 9.09 -0.16
CA THR A 591 43.85 8.28 -0.19
C THR A 591 43.68 7.14 -1.20
N GLY A 592 44.61 7.10 -2.16
CA GLY A 592 44.48 6.12 -3.23
C GLY A 592 45.77 5.39 -3.56
N THR A 593 45.60 4.13 -3.96
CA THR A 593 46.65 3.33 -4.59
C THR A 593 46.11 2.79 -5.91
N LEU A 594 46.84 3.08 -6.99
CA LEU A 594 46.56 2.65 -8.34
C LEU A 594 47.70 1.73 -8.83
N PRO A 595 47.47 0.78 -9.77
CA PRO A 595 48.51 -0.05 -10.31
C PRO A 595 49.63 0.76 -11.01
N VAL A 596 50.85 0.29 -10.84
CA VAL A 596 52.04 0.96 -11.42
C VAL A 596 52.13 0.75 -12.93
N SER A 597 51.60 -0.35 -13.43
CA SER A 597 51.52 -0.74 -14.83
C SER A 597 50.12 -0.49 -15.39
N GLY A 598 50.00 -0.14 -16.67
CA GLY A 598 48.73 0.06 -17.34
C GLY A 598 48.35 1.54 -17.51
N GLU A 599 47.10 1.79 -17.94
CA GLU A 599 46.55 3.10 -18.23
C GLU A 599 45.96 3.81 -17.01
N ALA A 600 46.32 3.36 -15.80
CA ALA A 600 45.82 3.98 -14.58
C ALA A 600 46.04 5.50 -14.57
N ARG A 601 44.98 6.27 -14.35
CA ARG A 601 44.95 7.71 -14.52
C ARG A 601 45.36 8.46 -13.25
N GLY A 602 44.47 8.71 -12.28
CA GLY A 602 44.92 9.55 -11.16
C GLY A 602 44.03 9.51 -9.91
N ILE A 603 44.48 10.26 -8.91
CA ILE A 603 43.81 10.41 -7.61
C ILE A 603 43.56 11.89 -7.39
N GLY A 604 42.29 12.31 -7.17
CA GLY A 604 41.94 13.71 -7.07
C GLY A 604 41.02 14.06 -5.92
N GLY A 605 41.10 15.29 -5.45
CA GLY A 605 40.20 15.76 -4.38
C GLY A 605 38.72 15.78 -4.80
N ILE A 606 38.46 16.07 -6.07
CA ILE A 606 37.10 16.00 -6.66
C ILE A 606 36.97 14.76 -7.54
N ALA A 607 37.84 14.61 -8.53
CA ALA A 607 37.78 13.51 -9.49
C ALA A 607 39.13 12.83 -9.66
N GLY A 608 39.12 11.48 -9.73
CA GLY A 608 40.35 10.74 -10.08
C GLY A 608 40.76 11.02 -11.51
N SER A 609 39.86 10.93 -12.45
CA SER A 609 40.03 11.26 -13.85
C SER A 609 38.91 12.21 -14.30
N LEU A 610 39.26 13.27 -14.97
CA LEU A 610 38.35 14.28 -15.50
C LEU A 610 38.61 14.45 -17.00
N THR A 611 37.60 14.20 -17.81
CA THR A 611 37.63 14.46 -19.26
C THR A 611 36.75 15.66 -19.57
N VAL A 612 37.32 16.65 -20.26
CA VAL A 612 36.59 17.86 -20.67
C VAL A 612 36.32 17.78 -22.17
N SER A 613 35.06 17.77 -22.55
CA SER A 613 34.62 17.71 -23.95
C SER A 613 33.56 18.77 -24.24
N GLY A 614 33.98 19.96 -24.59
CA GLY A 614 33.10 21.02 -25.11
C GLY A 614 32.24 21.79 -24.09
N THR A 615 32.06 21.30 -22.88
CA THR A 615 31.41 22.01 -21.76
C THR A 615 32.45 22.42 -20.71
N ALA A 616 32.44 23.69 -20.33
CA ALA A 616 33.40 24.17 -19.31
C ALA A 616 33.08 23.56 -17.95
N VAL A 617 34.06 22.93 -17.33
CA VAL A 617 34.05 22.55 -15.91
C VAL A 617 34.42 23.77 -15.08
N LYS A 618 33.59 24.13 -14.10
CA LYS A 618 33.80 25.37 -13.35
C LYS A 618 33.37 25.30 -11.89
N ASN A 619 33.92 26.21 -11.09
CA ASN A 619 33.54 26.36 -9.68
C ASN A 619 33.76 25.08 -8.86
N LEU A 620 34.90 24.41 -9.05
CA LEU A 620 35.26 23.25 -8.26
C LEU A 620 36.15 23.67 -7.09
N THR A 621 35.81 23.23 -5.88
CA THR A 621 36.59 23.56 -4.67
C THR A 621 36.97 22.27 -3.93
N SER A 622 38.27 22.05 -3.76
CA SER A 622 38.77 20.97 -2.92
C SER A 622 39.43 21.51 -1.66
N ARG A 623 39.03 21.01 -0.53
CA ARG A 623 39.69 21.12 0.77
C ARG A 623 40.20 19.79 1.26
N ALA A 624 40.04 18.78 0.44
CA ALA A 624 40.46 17.43 0.79
C ALA A 624 41.99 17.29 0.81
N SER A 625 42.50 16.57 1.80
CA SER A 625 43.88 16.10 1.78
C SER A 625 43.98 14.90 0.83
N VAL A 626 44.73 15.07 -0.26
CA VAL A 626 44.90 14.04 -1.29
C VAL A 626 46.24 13.33 -1.12
N THR A 627 46.24 12.02 -1.03
CA THR A 627 47.45 11.21 -0.94
C THR A 627 47.42 10.08 -1.98
N GLY A 628 48.39 10.03 -2.86
CA GLY A 628 48.41 9.06 -3.95
C GLY A 628 49.77 8.54 -4.33
N ASN A 629 49.84 7.32 -4.86
CA ASN A 629 51.09 6.68 -5.36
C ASN A 629 51.39 6.99 -6.83
N ARG A 630 50.43 7.66 -7.53
CA ARG A 630 50.62 8.06 -8.93
C ARG A 630 50.23 9.56 -9.10
N SER A 631 49.64 9.91 -10.24
CA SER A 631 49.19 11.30 -10.49
C SER A 631 48.20 11.72 -9.41
N ALA A 632 48.54 12.69 -8.60
CA ALA A 632 47.71 13.23 -7.53
C ALA A 632 47.48 14.71 -7.72
N GLY A 633 46.21 15.15 -7.73
CA GLY A 633 45.81 16.52 -7.90
C GLY A 633 44.76 16.96 -6.90
N GLY A 634 44.78 18.25 -6.53
CA GLY A 634 43.82 18.79 -5.60
C GLY A 634 42.37 18.74 -6.12
N ILE A 635 42.17 18.96 -7.40
CA ILE A 635 40.87 18.84 -8.09
C ILE A 635 40.81 17.52 -8.84
N ALA A 636 41.73 17.27 -9.78
CA ALA A 636 41.73 16.05 -10.59
C ALA A 636 43.12 15.42 -10.61
N GLY A 637 43.17 14.09 -10.45
CA GLY A 637 44.42 13.35 -10.57
C GLY A 637 44.90 13.25 -12.03
N TYR A 638 43.99 13.24 -12.97
CA TYR A 638 44.27 13.21 -14.41
C TYR A 638 43.23 14.04 -15.16
N LEU A 639 43.71 14.88 -16.09
CA LEU A 639 42.85 15.68 -16.96
C LEU A 639 43.05 15.28 -18.42
N ALA A 640 41.95 14.86 -19.06
CA ALA A 640 41.91 14.58 -20.49
C ALA A 640 40.98 15.57 -21.21
N GLY A 641 41.22 15.81 -22.50
CA GLY A 641 40.36 16.63 -23.34
C GLY A 641 40.37 16.15 -24.79
N SER A 642 39.40 16.54 -25.58
CA SER A 642 39.41 16.37 -27.03
C SER A 642 40.35 17.41 -27.65
N GLY A 643 41.64 17.17 -27.65
CA GLY A 643 42.70 18.10 -27.98
C GLY A 643 43.55 18.46 -26.75
N GLN A 644 44.43 19.42 -26.88
CA GLN A 644 45.16 19.95 -25.70
C GLN A 644 44.18 20.72 -24.81
N PRO A 645 43.99 20.32 -23.53
CA PRO A 645 43.12 21.04 -22.60
C PRO A 645 43.56 22.53 -22.53
N THR A 646 42.61 23.42 -22.76
CA THR A 646 42.88 24.84 -22.70
C THR A 646 42.53 25.40 -21.33
N ARG A 647 43.13 26.53 -20.94
CA ARG A 647 42.75 27.22 -19.69
C ARG A 647 41.28 27.62 -19.64
N GLN A 648 40.56 27.54 -20.75
CA GLN A 648 39.15 27.86 -20.85
C GLN A 648 38.24 26.69 -20.46
N ASP A 649 38.76 25.47 -20.40
CA ASP A 649 37.99 24.25 -20.13
C ASP A 649 37.84 24.00 -18.63
N LEU A 650 38.75 24.47 -17.80
CA LEU A 650 38.72 24.38 -16.35
C LEU A 650 38.76 25.80 -15.75
N ARG A 651 37.64 26.28 -15.17
CA ARG A 651 37.48 27.64 -14.68
C ARG A 651 37.12 27.73 -13.22
N ASP A 652 37.61 28.73 -12.53
CA ASP A 652 37.24 29.08 -11.17
C ASP A 652 37.35 27.87 -10.22
N CYS A 653 38.41 27.09 -10.39
CA CYS A 653 38.69 25.92 -9.59
C CYS A 653 39.75 26.23 -8.54
N THR A 654 39.47 25.85 -7.28
CA THR A 654 40.33 26.15 -6.15
C THR A 654 40.69 24.86 -5.39
N ASN A 655 41.96 24.70 -5.09
CA ASN A 655 42.42 23.72 -4.14
C ASN A 655 43.00 24.40 -2.90
N GLU A 656 42.41 24.11 -1.74
CA GLU A 656 42.86 24.56 -0.42
C GLU A 656 43.43 23.40 0.40
N GLY A 657 43.29 22.16 -0.13
CA GLY A 657 43.76 20.94 0.53
C GLY A 657 45.23 20.62 0.22
N LEU A 658 45.78 19.75 1.04
CA LEU A 658 47.15 19.27 0.89
C LEU A 658 47.20 18.12 -0.13
N VAL A 659 48.18 18.14 -1.04
CA VAL A 659 48.42 17.07 -2.01
C VAL A 659 49.78 16.43 -1.74
N LEU A 660 49.76 15.12 -1.47
CA LEU A 660 50.94 14.37 -1.05
C LEU A 660 51.16 13.12 -1.94
N SER A 661 52.42 12.71 -2.04
CA SER A 661 52.75 11.41 -2.58
C SER A 661 52.83 10.39 -1.45
N SER A 662 52.13 9.26 -1.63
CA SER A 662 52.21 8.11 -0.71
C SER A 662 53.43 7.19 -0.97
N ALA A 663 54.26 7.57 -1.94
CA ALA A 663 55.37 6.73 -2.32
C ALA A 663 56.43 6.68 -1.22
N ASP A 664 56.63 5.54 -0.64
CA ASP A 664 57.77 5.21 0.14
C ASP A 664 59.05 5.47 -0.62
N ALA A 665 60.08 5.78 0.13
CA ALA A 665 61.35 6.38 -0.24
C ALA A 665 62.24 5.64 -1.26
N ASP A 666 61.70 4.82 -2.13
CA ASP A 666 62.48 4.27 -3.22
C ASP A 666 62.64 5.30 -4.33
N LYS A 667 63.65 6.16 -4.13
CA LYS A 667 63.99 7.30 -4.95
C LYS A 667 64.46 6.97 -6.38
N THR A 668 64.41 5.71 -6.78
CA THR A 668 65.01 5.28 -8.04
C THR A 668 64.06 5.24 -9.24
N SER A 669 62.76 5.41 -9.06
CA SER A 669 61.81 5.49 -10.17
C SER A 669 60.89 6.70 -10.06
N LEU A 670 61.30 7.80 -10.71
CA LEU A 670 60.49 9.01 -10.90
C LEU A 670 59.48 8.89 -12.06
N ALA A 671 59.51 7.80 -12.81
CA ALA A 671 58.65 7.62 -13.97
C ALA A 671 57.17 7.46 -13.55
N GLY A 672 56.37 8.48 -13.88
CA GLY A 672 54.91 8.45 -13.76
C GLY A 672 54.31 9.04 -12.48
N ARG A 673 55.07 9.81 -11.72
CA ARG A 673 54.58 10.53 -10.54
C ARG A 673 54.38 12.01 -10.86
N TYR A 674 53.14 12.41 -10.92
CA TYR A 674 52.78 13.83 -11.11
C TYR A 674 51.97 14.28 -9.89
N ILE A 675 52.37 15.38 -9.28
CA ILE A 675 51.67 15.97 -8.13
C ILE A 675 51.43 17.43 -8.45
N GLY A 676 50.19 17.84 -8.52
CA GLY A 676 49.78 19.20 -8.84
C GLY A 676 48.75 19.74 -7.86
N GLY A 677 48.81 21.05 -7.64
CA GLY A 677 47.87 21.73 -6.78
C GLY A 677 46.40 21.61 -7.27
N ILE A 678 46.20 21.65 -8.58
CA ILE A 678 44.88 21.53 -9.22
C ILE A 678 44.79 20.19 -9.96
N VAL A 679 45.72 19.91 -10.84
CA VAL A 679 45.78 18.68 -11.64
C VAL A 679 47.12 18.00 -11.41
N GLY A 680 47.09 16.68 -11.20
CA GLY A 680 48.27 15.86 -11.01
C GLY A 680 49.00 15.44 -12.29
#